data_e2488fc45b38889999ebbc623642977a
#
_entry.id   e2488fc45b38889999ebbc623642977a
#
_cell.length_a   1.000
_cell.length_b   1.000
_cell.length_c   1.000
_cell.angle_alpha   90.00
_cell.angle_beta   90.00
_cell.angle_gamma   90.00
#
_symmetry.space_group_name_H-M   'P 1'
#
loop_
_entity.id
_entity.type
_entity.pdbx_description
1 polymer ?
#
loop_
_entity_poly.entity_id
_entity_poly.type
_entity_poly.pdbx_seq_one_letter_code
_entity_poly.pdbx_strand_id
1 'polypeptide(L)'
;MNILQKTLCILSIFICFIAGATDDHRYVVFSLLDLDRPGLENVKKLHELQQWEAAAAELLAYFRTRDSIIPMSEDSKRASDTDFLYAEDALHHTFHVMEDLVWNYGEDINWEYWPVKDIEMRVQLHRHGWWASLAKAYCTSGDEKYAAEYVYELRDWVRKNPYKPFGIDQHGTVSSGTIDINSPNECFAWRPLEVGIRLLRWCRHFEMFKDARSFTPEFLLEFLLSYHQNASVLMQSFSPAGNHLIHQSSGVIRAGIFFPEFKDAESWIQQGAENLNHEITRQSYPDGCHFELDPGYHIGFVQSYDDAIQVALQRGKKDLFPKECLEQLVRMTNYYLSYRYPDGTHPCLSDARRHDDLADADLLKNISNYYESPQTEQIRWFATNGLDGLEPSYKSSGYPETGFYTFRSGWDSDDIIMPVKATERGMWHAQPDFGTFELWAYGRILMPDSGAYTYSGDEEIERERAYFKETARHNAVTLNDENYMDPKPEVIEWRPVDENGVQRLCVRHEAYDGLTRLRSISFVEEKFFVIVDEISGPSEGRLTLRNCLGQGNLAELSSGNYIYRDAEAGLRILVEGPEGAAVSIDEDWYSETFREKHSRPVIRVDVARQKESSMQRFVTVLCPFSGNVVPQVVLKSSTCVCIDGKDYIIE
;
A
#
# COMPACT_ATOMS: atom_id res chain seq x y z
N MET A 1 4.94 35.19 -14.67
CA MET A 1 4.98 35.99 -13.43
C MET A 1 6.25 35.61 -12.66
N ASN A 2 7.11 36.55 -12.26
CA ASN A 2 8.40 36.27 -11.63
C ASN A 2 8.20 35.62 -10.25
N ILE A 3 9.13 34.71 -9.87
CA ILE A 3 9.16 34.02 -8.56
C ILE A 3 8.97 35.03 -7.40
N LEU A 4 9.51 36.24 -7.51
CA LEU A 4 9.34 37.30 -6.51
C LEU A 4 7.87 37.79 -6.38
N GLN A 5 7.08 37.79 -7.44
CA GLN A 5 5.66 38.19 -7.38
C GLN A 5 4.78 37.10 -6.80
N LYS A 6 5.13 35.81 -7.04
CA LYS A 6 4.45 34.65 -6.40
C LYS A 6 4.73 34.64 -4.89
N THR A 7 5.96 34.90 -4.49
CA THR A 7 6.35 34.98 -3.07
C THR A 7 5.68 36.17 -2.36
N LEU A 8 5.49 37.31 -3.04
CA LEU A 8 4.81 38.48 -2.44
C LEU A 8 3.29 38.26 -2.26
N CYS A 9 2.60 37.54 -3.16
CA CYS A 9 1.19 37.21 -2.99
C CYS A 9 0.95 36.32 -1.78
N ILE A 10 1.84 35.36 -1.53
CA ILE A 10 1.74 34.44 -0.40
C ILE A 10 2.16 35.16 0.89
N LEU A 11 3.21 36.01 0.86
CA LEU A 11 3.57 36.79 2.01
C LEU A 11 2.42 37.77 2.43
N SER A 12 1.65 38.30 1.49
CA SER A 12 0.49 39.13 1.83
C SER A 12 -0.66 38.37 2.46
N ILE A 13 -0.89 37.10 2.06
CA ILE A 13 -1.83 36.19 2.73
C ILE A 13 -1.28 35.78 4.11
N PHE A 14 0.04 35.53 4.22
CA PHE A 14 0.73 35.22 5.47
C PHE A 14 0.74 36.36 6.49
N ILE A 15 0.89 37.60 6.05
CA ILE A 15 0.90 38.77 6.96
C ILE A 15 -0.46 38.97 7.62
N CYS A 16 -1.57 38.58 6.97
CA CYS A 16 -2.90 38.59 7.59
C CYS A 16 -3.09 37.52 8.70
N PHE A 17 -2.36 36.42 8.67
CA PHE A 17 -2.44 35.35 9.71
C PHE A 17 -1.60 35.64 10.96
N ILE A 18 -0.58 36.49 10.90
CA ILE A 18 0.34 36.83 12.02
C ILE A 18 -0.13 38.02 12.84
N ALA A 19 -0.91 38.90 12.26
CA ALA A 19 -1.50 40.04 13.00
C ALA A 19 -2.86 39.55 13.55
N GLY A 20 -3.04 39.51 14.86
CA GLY A 20 -4.31 39.24 15.55
C GLY A 20 -5.42 40.16 14.99
N ALA A 21 -5.99 39.74 13.87
CA ALA A 21 -6.72 40.58 12.98
C ALA A 21 -8.22 40.40 13.16
N THR A 22 -8.84 41.51 13.14
CA THR A 22 -10.23 41.80 12.92
C THR A 22 -10.93 40.86 11.93
N ASP A 23 -12.26 40.76 11.99
CA ASP A 23 -13.17 39.94 11.17
C ASP A 23 -12.95 39.97 9.65
N ASP A 24 -12.10 40.85 9.11
CA ASP A 24 -11.85 41.06 7.68
C ASP A 24 -11.14 39.90 6.95
N HIS A 25 -10.32 39.10 7.63
CA HIS A 25 -9.49 38.10 6.93
C HIS A 25 -10.32 36.92 6.33
N ARG A 26 -11.47 36.58 6.89
CA ARG A 26 -12.33 35.52 6.35
C ARG A 26 -12.87 35.84 4.96
N TYR A 27 -13.08 37.10 4.69
CA TYR A 27 -13.63 37.56 3.41
C TYR A 27 -12.60 37.54 2.27
N VAL A 28 -11.32 37.34 2.57
CA VAL A 28 -10.27 37.12 1.56
C VAL A 28 -10.62 35.94 0.63
N VAL A 29 -11.38 34.98 1.11
CA VAL A 29 -11.83 33.83 0.30
C VAL A 29 -12.52 34.26 -1.00
N PHE A 30 -13.35 35.32 -0.97
CA PHE A 30 -14.01 35.82 -2.17
C PHE A 30 -13.04 36.32 -3.25
N SER A 31 -11.84 36.76 -2.88
CA SER A 31 -10.78 37.14 -3.83
C SER A 31 -10.14 35.91 -4.51
N LEU A 32 -10.24 34.74 -3.89
CA LEU A 32 -9.71 33.49 -4.39
C LEU A 32 -10.69 32.79 -5.34
N LEU A 33 -11.98 33.13 -5.24
CA LEU A 33 -13.05 32.54 -6.04
C LEU A 33 -13.25 33.30 -7.36
N ASP A 34 -13.57 32.55 -8.41
CA ASP A 34 -14.08 33.06 -9.69
C ASP A 34 -15.60 33.28 -9.55
N LEU A 35 -15.97 34.48 -9.12
CA LEU A 35 -17.36 34.87 -8.91
C LEU A 35 -18.15 35.14 -10.22
N ASP A 36 -17.49 35.01 -11.39
CA ASP A 36 -18.14 35.10 -12.70
C ASP A 36 -18.71 33.75 -13.17
N ARG A 37 -18.53 32.71 -12.38
CA ARG A 37 -19.10 31.38 -12.68
C ARG A 37 -20.61 31.36 -12.57
N PRO A 38 -21.30 30.56 -13.44
CA PRO A 38 -22.75 30.38 -13.36
C PRO A 38 -23.19 29.92 -11.95
N GLY A 39 -24.23 30.55 -11.42
CA GLY A 39 -24.78 30.28 -10.09
C GLY A 39 -24.18 31.12 -8.96
N LEU A 40 -23.12 31.91 -9.23
CA LEU A 40 -22.50 32.81 -8.22
C LEU A 40 -22.87 34.27 -8.42
N GLU A 41 -23.82 34.62 -9.30
CA GLU A 41 -24.20 35.97 -9.64
C GLU A 41 -24.67 36.79 -8.40
N ASN A 42 -25.46 36.15 -7.52
CA ASN A 42 -25.92 36.78 -6.29
C ASN A 42 -24.78 36.98 -5.29
N VAL A 43 -23.89 35.96 -5.15
CA VAL A 43 -22.68 36.04 -4.31
C VAL A 43 -21.83 37.25 -4.75
N LYS A 44 -21.56 37.37 -6.08
CA LYS A 44 -20.79 38.46 -6.66
C LYS A 44 -21.41 39.80 -6.36
N LYS A 45 -22.73 39.94 -6.59
CA LYS A 45 -23.48 41.18 -6.32
C LYS A 45 -23.38 41.60 -4.83
N LEU A 46 -23.58 40.66 -3.92
CA LEU A 46 -23.51 40.92 -2.48
C LEU A 46 -22.08 41.31 -2.06
N HIS A 47 -21.09 40.62 -2.61
CA HIS A 47 -19.67 40.93 -2.40
C HIS A 47 -19.32 42.35 -2.88
N GLU A 48 -19.76 42.78 -4.09
CA GLU A 48 -19.54 44.10 -4.63
C GLU A 48 -20.20 45.23 -3.77
N LEU A 49 -21.33 44.88 -3.13
CA LEU A 49 -22.02 45.74 -2.18
C LEU A 49 -21.43 45.74 -0.77
N GLN A 50 -20.34 44.97 -0.55
CA GLN A 50 -19.68 44.78 0.75
C GLN A 50 -20.62 44.16 1.82
N GLN A 51 -21.62 43.41 1.39
CA GLN A 51 -22.55 42.67 2.27
C GLN A 51 -22.00 41.26 2.54
N TRP A 52 -20.88 41.19 3.26
CA TRP A 52 -20.04 40.02 3.40
C TRP A 52 -20.75 38.83 4.01
N GLU A 53 -21.51 38.99 5.09
CA GLU A 53 -22.28 37.93 5.75
C GLU A 53 -23.39 37.39 4.83
N ALA A 54 -24.08 38.26 4.11
CA ALA A 54 -25.08 37.85 3.14
C ALA A 54 -24.43 37.12 1.95
N ALA A 55 -23.26 37.56 1.48
CA ALA A 55 -22.51 36.89 0.44
C ALA A 55 -22.05 35.47 0.89
N ALA A 56 -21.63 35.31 2.15
CA ALA A 56 -21.26 34.04 2.72
C ALA A 56 -22.46 33.08 2.85
N ALA A 57 -23.61 33.60 3.27
CA ALA A 57 -24.85 32.81 3.35
C ALA A 57 -25.31 32.32 1.96
N GLU A 58 -25.25 33.22 0.96
CA GLU A 58 -25.59 32.87 -0.42
C GLU A 58 -24.58 31.85 -1.02
N LEU A 59 -23.29 31.98 -0.70
CA LEU A 59 -22.28 31.01 -1.11
C LEU A 59 -22.52 29.62 -0.50
N LEU A 60 -22.92 29.57 0.78
CA LEU A 60 -23.30 28.28 1.39
C LEU A 60 -24.55 27.69 0.74
N ALA A 61 -25.57 28.51 0.43
CA ALA A 61 -26.75 28.08 -0.29
C ALA A 61 -26.41 27.52 -1.69
N TYR A 62 -25.50 28.16 -2.41
CA TYR A 62 -24.96 27.66 -3.68
C TYR A 62 -24.34 26.27 -3.51
N PHE A 63 -23.44 26.08 -2.53
CA PHE A 63 -22.78 24.79 -2.33
C PHE A 63 -23.75 23.67 -1.89
N ARG A 64 -24.81 24.00 -1.16
CA ARG A 64 -25.86 23.06 -0.75
C ARG A 64 -26.72 22.61 -1.91
N THR A 65 -26.96 23.49 -2.90
CA THR A 65 -27.82 23.21 -4.06
C THR A 65 -27.04 22.77 -5.31
N ARG A 66 -25.73 22.92 -5.31
CA ARG A 66 -24.84 22.50 -6.38
C ARG A 66 -24.88 20.97 -6.53
N ASP A 67 -24.97 20.46 -7.76
CA ASP A 67 -24.84 19.02 -8.02
C ASP A 67 -23.53 18.48 -7.42
N SER A 68 -23.63 17.32 -6.79
CA SER A 68 -22.45 16.66 -6.23
C SER A 68 -21.42 16.41 -7.33
N ILE A 69 -20.20 16.89 -7.11
CA ILE A 69 -19.10 16.78 -8.07
C ILE A 69 -18.48 15.38 -8.05
N ILE A 70 -18.43 14.79 -6.87
CA ILE A 70 -17.91 13.44 -6.65
C ILE A 70 -19.06 12.66 -6.00
N PRO A 71 -19.86 11.93 -6.79
CA PRO A 71 -20.95 11.14 -6.26
C PRO A 71 -20.45 10.12 -5.23
N MET A 72 -21.14 10.03 -4.12
CA MET A 72 -20.90 9.03 -3.09
C MET A 72 -22.09 8.08 -3.05
N SER A 73 -21.83 6.77 -2.99
CA SER A 73 -22.91 5.79 -2.82
C SER A 73 -23.56 5.95 -1.44
N GLU A 74 -24.83 5.57 -1.33
CA GLU A 74 -25.52 5.61 -0.04
C GLU A 74 -24.85 4.67 0.99
N ASP A 75 -24.29 3.55 0.53
CA ASP A 75 -23.57 2.62 1.40
C ASP A 75 -22.28 3.24 1.93
N SER A 76 -21.56 4.03 1.14
CA SER A 76 -20.34 4.73 1.58
C SER A 76 -20.60 5.81 2.64
N LYS A 77 -21.85 6.29 2.76
CA LYS A 77 -22.30 7.25 3.77
C LYS A 77 -22.86 6.58 5.03
N ARG A 78 -23.13 5.27 4.98
CA ARG A 78 -23.76 4.54 6.09
C ARG A 78 -22.73 4.21 7.16
N ALA A 79 -23.08 4.49 8.42
CA ALA A 79 -22.29 4.09 9.57
C ALA A 79 -22.54 2.63 9.95
N SER A 80 -21.46 1.89 10.21
CA SER A 80 -21.46 0.63 10.92
C SER A 80 -21.55 0.85 12.44
N ASP A 81 -21.73 -0.22 13.22
CA ASP A 81 -21.65 -0.14 14.69
C ASP A 81 -20.27 0.36 15.14
N THR A 82 -19.20 -0.02 14.46
CA THR A 82 -17.83 0.46 14.70
C THR A 82 -17.68 1.95 14.39
N ASP A 83 -18.26 2.43 13.27
CA ASP A 83 -18.24 3.86 12.95
C ASP A 83 -18.95 4.67 14.04
N PHE A 84 -20.09 4.19 14.57
CA PHE A 84 -20.77 4.84 15.68
C PHE A 84 -19.93 4.85 16.96
N LEU A 85 -19.28 3.75 17.30
CA LEU A 85 -18.39 3.68 18.45
C LEU A 85 -17.25 4.73 18.31
N TYR A 86 -16.58 4.76 17.17
CA TYR A 86 -15.50 5.70 16.92
C TYR A 86 -15.96 7.16 16.90
N ALA A 87 -17.16 7.41 16.40
CA ALA A 87 -17.76 8.75 16.44
C ALA A 87 -18.11 9.20 17.88
N GLU A 88 -18.63 8.30 18.74
CA GLU A 88 -18.87 8.61 20.15
C GLU A 88 -17.55 8.86 20.91
N ASP A 89 -16.52 8.08 20.64
CA ASP A 89 -15.19 8.29 21.23
C ASP A 89 -14.61 9.65 20.80
N ALA A 90 -14.81 10.06 19.53
CA ALA A 90 -14.36 11.34 19.03
C ALA A 90 -15.00 12.52 19.75
N LEU A 91 -16.29 12.44 20.16
CA LEU A 91 -16.94 13.48 20.99
C LEU A 91 -16.23 13.72 22.34
N HIS A 92 -15.37 12.81 22.74
CA HIS A 92 -14.51 12.90 23.92
C HIS A 92 -13.04 13.04 23.60
N HIS A 93 -12.73 13.42 22.34
CA HIS A 93 -11.37 13.56 21.80
C HIS A 93 -10.51 12.28 21.94
N THR A 94 -11.16 11.12 21.91
CA THR A 94 -10.49 9.82 21.80
C THR A 94 -10.53 9.41 20.33
N PHE A 95 -9.38 9.47 19.66
CA PHE A 95 -9.31 9.29 18.22
C PHE A 95 -8.73 7.92 17.86
N HIS A 96 -9.45 7.22 16.98
CA HIS A 96 -9.01 5.98 16.33
C HIS A 96 -8.23 6.34 15.04
N VAL A 97 -7.00 6.78 15.20
CA VAL A 97 -6.19 7.26 14.05
C VAL A 97 -5.75 6.12 13.13
N MET A 98 -5.59 4.91 13.71
CA MET A 98 -5.45 3.60 13.06
C MET A 98 -6.12 2.57 13.96
N GLU A 99 -6.33 1.34 13.47
CA GLU A 99 -7.06 0.27 14.17
C GLU A 99 -6.64 0.11 15.64
N ASP A 100 -5.34 -0.01 15.91
CA ASP A 100 -4.79 -0.23 17.27
C ASP A 100 -4.23 1.04 17.93
N LEU A 101 -4.29 2.18 17.22
CA LEU A 101 -3.76 3.44 17.72
C LEU A 101 -4.91 4.36 18.17
N VAL A 102 -5.40 4.09 19.38
CA VAL A 102 -6.52 4.79 20.00
C VAL A 102 -6.03 5.55 21.23
N TRP A 103 -6.17 6.86 21.23
CA TRP A 103 -5.68 7.71 22.33
C TRP A 103 -6.61 8.89 22.59
N ASN A 104 -6.68 9.27 23.87
CA ASN A 104 -7.35 10.50 24.25
C ASN A 104 -6.37 11.68 24.15
N TYR A 105 -6.74 12.68 23.37
CA TYR A 105 -5.91 13.86 23.06
C TYR A 105 -6.18 15.05 23.99
N GLY A 106 -7.00 14.85 25.03
CA GLY A 106 -7.33 15.85 26.06
C GLY A 106 -8.57 16.67 25.74
N GLU A 107 -9.11 17.34 26.75
CA GLU A 107 -10.27 18.24 26.63
C GLU A 107 -9.94 19.42 25.70
N ASP A 108 -8.74 20.02 25.82
CA ASP A 108 -8.12 20.93 24.87
C ASP A 108 -7.17 20.12 23.97
N ILE A 109 -7.64 19.74 22.76
CA ILE A 109 -6.97 18.78 21.89
C ILE A 109 -5.49 19.11 21.69
N ASN A 110 -4.61 18.21 22.11
CA ASN A 110 -3.17 18.33 21.89
C ASN A 110 -2.78 17.59 20.60
N TRP A 111 -2.75 18.27 19.46
CA TRP A 111 -2.38 17.74 18.15
C TRP A 111 -0.91 17.29 18.05
N GLU A 112 -0.07 17.62 19.03
CA GLU A 112 1.33 17.18 19.11
C GLU A 112 1.50 15.99 20.06
N TYR A 113 0.39 15.46 20.66
CA TYR A 113 0.46 14.31 21.56
C TYR A 113 0.91 13.07 20.81
N TRP A 114 2.03 12.49 21.28
CA TRP A 114 2.67 11.37 20.63
C TRP A 114 3.14 10.33 21.66
N PRO A 115 2.22 9.55 22.22
CA PRO A 115 2.52 8.61 23.31
C PRO A 115 3.30 7.38 22.86
N VAL A 116 3.14 6.97 21.59
CA VAL A 116 3.88 5.86 20.97
C VAL A 116 4.81 6.46 19.91
N LYS A 117 6.11 6.19 20.04
CA LYS A 117 7.13 6.76 19.15
C LYS A 117 7.17 6.08 17.76
N ASP A 118 6.02 5.78 17.22
CA ASP A 118 5.79 5.31 15.85
C ASP A 118 5.34 6.49 15.00
N ILE A 119 6.04 6.72 13.90
CA ILE A 119 5.78 7.85 12.99
C ILE A 119 4.38 7.78 12.37
N GLU A 120 3.88 6.56 12.10
CA GLU A 120 2.56 6.39 11.48
C GLU A 120 1.46 6.97 12.35
N MET A 121 1.51 6.79 13.68
CA MET A 121 0.56 7.42 14.57
C MET A 121 0.48 8.93 14.36
N ARG A 122 1.63 9.58 14.26
CA ARG A 122 1.72 11.05 14.17
C ARG A 122 1.23 11.57 12.82
N VAL A 123 1.59 10.89 11.71
CA VAL A 123 1.16 11.31 10.38
C VAL A 123 -0.33 11.03 10.13
N GLN A 124 -0.85 9.90 10.60
CA GLN A 124 -2.26 9.55 10.44
C GLN A 124 -3.19 10.52 11.17
N LEU A 125 -2.79 11.04 12.33
CA LEU A 125 -3.52 12.08 13.05
C LEU A 125 -3.80 13.28 12.14
N HIS A 126 -2.78 13.74 11.37
CA HIS A 126 -2.90 14.92 10.50
C HIS A 126 -3.48 14.63 9.12
N ARG A 127 -3.72 13.36 8.77
CA ARG A 127 -4.43 12.96 7.54
C ARG A 127 -5.95 13.06 7.68
N HIS A 128 -6.47 13.10 8.89
CA HIS A 128 -7.90 13.26 9.23
C HIS A 128 -8.81 12.16 8.64
N GLY A 129 -8.29 10.93 8.47
CA GLY A 129 -9.09 9.79 7.97
C GLY A 129 -10.18 9.38 8.96
N TRP A 130 -9.89 9.44 10.24
CA TRP A 130 -10.76 9.07 11.34
C TRP A 130 -12.00 9.97 11.47
N TRP A 131 -12.04 11.19 10.88
CA TRP A 131 -13.25 12.00 10.77
C TRP A 131 -14.35 11.35 9.92
N ALA A 132 -14.02 10.31 9.14
CA ALA A 132 -15.02 9.58 8.35
C ALA A 132 -16.11 8.96 9.24
N SER A 133 -15.76 8.49 10.45
CA SER A 133 -16.74 7.93 11.39
C SER A 133 -17.75 8.97 11.87
N LEU A 134 -17.30 10.20 12.20
CA LEU A 134 -18.19 11.34 12.50
C LEU A 134 -19.14 11.63 11.33
N ALA A 135 -18.58 11.66 10.11
CA ALA A 135 -19.35 11.97 8.90
C ALA A 135 -20.43 10.90 8.61
N LYS A 136 -20.08 9.62 8.67
CA LYS A 136 -21.00 8.52 8.48
C LYS A 136 -22.08 8.48 9.58
N ALA A 137 -21.69 8.70 10.85
CA ALA A 137 -22.64 8.77 11.97
C ALA A 137 -23.63 9.90 11.79
N TYR A 138 -23.19 11.08 11.35
CA TYR A 138 -24.08 12.20 11.01
C TYR A 138 -25.02 11.84 9.85
N CYS A 139 -24.50 11.34 8.72
CA CYS A 139 -25.33 10.98 7.56
C CYS A 139 -26.38 9.92 7.88
N THR A 140 -26.05 8.96 8.77
CA THR A 140 -26.95 7.85 9.12
C THR A 140 -28.02 8.28 10.13
N SER A 141 -27.66 9.07 11.16
CA SER A 141 -28.56 9.41 12.27
C SER A 141 -29.22 10.78 12.16
N GLY A 142 -28.62 11.72 11.42
CA GLY A 142 -29.01 13.13 11.40
C GLY A 142 -28.69 13.86 12.72
N ASP A 143 -27.93 13.26 13.64
CA ASP A 143 -27.61 13.88 14.92
C ASP A 143 -26.51 14.94 14.75
N GLU A 144 -26.89 16.19 14.99
CA GLU A 144 -26.01 17.37 14.85
C GLU A 144 -24.77 17.35 15.75
N LYS A 145 -24.76 16.54 16.81
CA LYS A 145 -23.59 16.46 17.70
C LYS A 145 -22.31 16.07 16.93
N TYR A 146 -22.43 15.13 15.96
CA TYR A 146 -21.29 14.70 15.16
C TYR A 146 -20.79 15.78 14.19
N ALA A 147 -21.72 16.53 13.59
CA ALA A 147 -21.36 17.64 12.72
C ALA A 147 -20.79 18.83 13.52
N ALA A 148 -21.32 19.10 14.72
CA ALA A 148 -20.79 20.14 15.60
C ALA A 148 -19.37 19.80 16.05
N GLU A 149 -19.10 18.54 16.37
CA GLU A 149 -17.75 18.07 16.73
C GLU A 149 -16.79 18.21 15.57
N TYR A 150 -17.13 17.76 14.38
CA TYR A 150 -16.29 17.97 13.18
C TYR A 150 -15.93 19.44 12.97
N VAL A 151 -16.92 20.36 13.10
CA VAL A 151 -16.69 21.81 12.97
C VAL A 151 -15.74 22.31 14.06
N TYR A 152 -15.91 21.83 15.29
CA TYR A 152 -15.05 22.19 16.42
C TYR A 152 -13.61 21.73 16.19
N GLU A 153 -13.42 20.43 15.87
CA GLU A 153 -12.10 19.84 15.70
C GLU A 153 -11.34 20.45 14.52
N LEU A 154 -12.01 20.72 13.39
CA LEU A 154 -11.37 21.34 12.23
C LEU A 154 -10.93 22.78 12.55
N ARG A 155 -11.78 23.57 13.22
CA ARG A 155 -11.41 24.92 13.68
C ARG A 155 -10.23 24.90 14.66
N ASP A 156 -10.27 23.98 15.61
CA ASP A 156 -9.20 23.84 16.60
C ASP A 156 -7.88 23.42 15.93
N TRP A 157 -7.95 22.47 14.97
CA TRP A 157 -6.79 22.04 14.21
C TRP A 157 -6.20 23.20 13.40
N VAL A 158 -7.01 23.94 12.65
CA VAL A 158 -6.56 25.10 11.85
C VAL A 158 -5.89 26.17 12.74
N ARG A 159 -6.48 26.45 13.89
CA ARG A 159 -5.96 27.43 14.85
C ARG A 159 -4.62 27.01 15.45
N LYS A 160 -4.48 25.72 15.83
CA LYS A 160 -3.30 25.18 16.52
C LYS A 160 -2.17 24.78 15.58
N ASN A 161 -2.48 24.56 14.30
CA ASN A 161 -1.50 24.15 13.30
C ASN A 161 -1.36 25.22 12.18
N PRO A 162 -0.90 26.46 12.49
CA PRO A 162 -0.60 27.43 11.45
C PRO A 162 0.49 26.88 10.53
N TYR A 163 0.46 27.28 9.25
CA TYR A 163 1.45 26.79 8.29
C TYR A 163 2.88 27.04 8.77
N LYS A 164 3.65 25.96 8.78
CA LYS A 164 5.10 25.96 8.94
C LYS A 164 5.69 25.09 7.84
N PRO A 165 6.69 25.59 7.09
CA PRO A 165 7.36 24.75 6.08
C PRO A 165 7.93 23.50 6.72
N PHE A 166 7.62 22.33 6.13
CA PHE A 166 8.12 21.04 6.58
C PHE A 166 9.54 20.83 6.06
N GLY A 167 10.43 20.32 6.92
CA GLY A 167 11.78 19.91 6.52
C GLY A 167 12.67 21.08 6.05
N ILE A 168 12.39 22.31 6.42
CA ILE A 168 13.29 23.43 6.19
C ILE A 168 14.16 23.60 7.45
N ASP A 169 15.46 23.37 7.30
CA ASP A 169 16.43 23.60 8.35
C ASP A 169 16.58 25.11 8.65
N GLN A 170 17.33 25.40 9.72
CA GLN A 170 17.61 26.78 10.13
C GLN A 170 18.34 27.64 9.06
N HIS A 171 18.79 27.02 7.96
CA HIS A 171 19.44 27.67 6.82
C HIS A 171 18.51 27.80 5.60
N GLY A 172 17.23 27.39 5.71
CA GLY A 172 16.27 27.45 4.62
C GLY A 172 16.44 26.36 3.55
N THR A 173 17.18 25.30 3.87
CA THR A 173 17.38 24.16 2.97
C THR A 173 16.36 23.07 3.26
N VAL A 174 15.69 22.57 2.22
CA VAL A 174 14.81 21.40 2.36
C VAL A 174 15.67 20.17 2.65
N SER A 175 15.55 19.61 3.85
CA SER A 175 16.25 18.38 4.19
C SER A 175 15.63 17.21 3.42
N SER A 176 16.37 16.67 2.48
CA SER A 176 15.92 15.57 1.61
C SER A 176 16.08 14.18 2.21
N GLY A 177 16.43 14.05 3.48
CA GLY A 177 16.96 12.75 3.83
C GLY A 177 16.61 12.15 5.17
N THR A 178 16.58 12.87 6.23
CA THR A 178 16.31 12.29 7.55
C THR A 178 15.42 13.23 8.34
N ILE A 179 14.16 12.83 8.44
CA ILE A 179 13.25 13.40 9.43
C ILE A 179 13.86 13.02 10.78
N ASP A 180 14.31 14.01 11.55
CA ASP A 180 14.54 13.75 12.97
C ASP A 180 13.17 13.59 13.63
N ILE A 181 12.73 12.33 13.76
CA ILE A 181 11.44 11.96 14.36
C ILE A 181 11.34 12.45 15.81
N ASN A 182 12.47 12.76 16.46
CA ASN A 182 12.53 13.28 17.81
C ASN A 182 12.57 14.81 17.85
N SER A 183 12.64 15.47 16.68
CA SER A 183 12.65 16.92 16.62
C SER A 183 11.29 17.50 16.98
N PRO A 184 11.18 18.30 18.05
CA PRO A 184 9.94 19.00 18.37
C PRO A 184 9.60 20.08 17.35
N ASN A 185 10.49 20.37 16.40
CA ASN A 185 10.35 21.44 15.43
C ASN A 185 9.73 21.00 14.11
N GLU A 186 9.55 19.71 13.88
CA GLU A 186 8.93 19.22 12.65
C GLU A 186 7.40 19.25 12.74
N CYS A 187 6.80 20.10 11.94
CA CYS A 187 5.34 20.23 11.86
C CYS A 187 4.76 19.20 10.89
N PHE A 188 4.45 17.99 11.37
CA PHE A 188 3.85 16.91 10.55
C PHE A 188 2.51 17.31 9.95
N ALA A 189 1.80 18.29 10.53
CA ALA A 189 0.57 18.84 9.94
C ALA A 189 0.76 19.37 8.51
N TRP A 190 1.98 19.80 8.15
CA TRP A 190 2.29 20.41 6.86
C TRP A 190 3.28 19.63 6.02
N ARG A 191 3.57 18.38 6.39
CA ARG A 191 4.34 17.50 5.52
C ARG A 191 3.56 17.28 4.21
N PRO A 192 4.20 17.45 3.04
CA PRO A 192 3.47 17.49 1.75
C PRO A 192 2.60 16.27 1.46
N LEU A 193 3.00 15.07 1.90
CA LEU A 193 2.17 13.86 1.74
C LEU A 193 0.85 13.98 2.51
N GLU A 194 0.89 14.40 3.77
CA GLU A 194 -0.30 14.57 4.60
C GLU A 194 -1.22 15.66 4.05
N VAL A 195 -0.64 16.72 3.48
CA VAL A 195 -1.41 17.76 2.79
C VAL A 195 -2.16 17.18 1.59
N GLY A 196 -1.50 16.38 0.75
CA GLY A 196 -2.12 15.72 -0.41
C GLY A 196 -3.27 14.80 -0.02
N ILE A 197 -3.05 13.93 0.96
CA ILE A 197 -4.08 13.01 1.47
C ILE A 197 -5.25 13.77 2.11
N ARG A 198 -4.98 14.84 2.83
CA ARG A 198 -5.99 15.69 3.45
C ARG A 198 -6.90 16.36 2.42
N LEU A 199 -6.36 16.85 1.30
CA LEU A 199 -7.15 17.39 0.20
C LEU A 199 -8.14 16.36 -0.36
N LEU A 200 -7.73 15.09 -0.49
CA LEU A 200 -8.60 13.99 -0.93
C LEU A 200 -9.76 13.74 0.06
N ARG A 201 -9.45 13.74 1.36
CA ARG A 201 -10.42 13.41 2.42
C ARG A 201 -11.41 14.55 2.70
N TRP A 202 -10.93 15.79 2.74
CA TRP A 202 -11.77 16.95 3.07
C TRP A 202 -12.86 17.20 2.04
N CYS A 203 -12.67 16.85 0.77
CA CYS A 203 -13.77 16.89 -0.22
C CYS A 203 -14.94 16.00 0.19
N ARG A 204 -14.65 14.78 0.65
CA ARG A 204 -15.68 13.83 1.11
C ARG A 204 -16.37 14.34 2.36
N HIS A 205 -15.62 14.82 3.35
CA HIS A 205 -16.17 15.39 4.58
C HIS A 205 -17.07 16.61 4.27
N PHE A 206 -16.66 17.48 3.35
CA PHE A 206 -17.45 18.60 2.90
C PHE A 206 -18.84 18.15 2.37
N GLU A 207 -18.87 17.17 1.45
CA GLU A 207 -20.13 16.66 0.90
C GLU A 207 -21.03 16.04 1.97
N MET A 208 -20.48 15.41 2.99
CA MET A 208 -21.24 14.76 4.04
C MET A 208 -21.77 15.74 5.09
N PHE A 209 -21.08 16.87 5.34
CA PHE A 209 -21.44 17.80 6.40
C PHE A 209 -22.01 19.14 5.93
N LYS A 210 -21.93 19.49 4.63
CA LYS A 210 -22.34 20.84 4.13
C LYS A 210 -23.78 21.22 4.46
N ASP A 211 -24.68 20.21 4.61
CA ASP A 211 -26.10 20.41 4.91
C ASP A 211 -26.40 20.51 6.40
N ALA A 212 -25.43 20.23 7.27
CA ALA A 212 -25.60 20.33 8.72
C ALA A 212 -25.85 21.78 9.16
N ARG A 213 -26.60 21.94 10.26
CA ARG A 213 -26.83 23.29 10.85
C ARG A 213 -25.56 23.86 11.42
N SER A 214 -24.69 23.01 11.96
CA SER A 214 -23.37 23.40 12.50
C SER A 214 -22.42 23.88 11.41
N PHE A 215 -22.64 23.49 10.14
CA PHE A 215 -21.88 23.99 8.99
C PHE A 215 -22.42 25.36 8.56
N THR A 216 -21.98 26.39 9.27
CA THR A 216 -22.46 27.77 9.08
C THR A 216 -21.75 28.49 7.92
N PRO A 217 -22.27 29.64 7.42
CA PRO A 217 -21.58 30.46 6.42
C PRO A 217 -20.16 30.85 6.82
N GLU A 218 -19.95 31.20 8.09
CA GLU A 218 -18.63 31.57 8.62
C GLU A 218 -17.68 30.38 8.59
N PHE A 219 -18.16 29.19 8.96
CA PHE A 219 -17.36 27.97 8.89
C PHE A 219 -17.01 27.62 7.44
N LEU A 220 -17.93 27.81 6.50
CA LEU A 220 -17.64 27.61 5.07
C LEU A 220 -16.45 28.47 4.62
N LEU A 221 -16.41 29.76 4.99
CA LEU A 221 -15.30 30.64 4.62
C LEU A 221 -13.98 30.15 5.24
N GLU A 222 -13.99 29.74 6.51
CA GLU A 222 -12.81 29.19 7.20
C GLU A 222 -12.35 27.89 6.53
N PHE A 223 -13.28 27.00 6.19
CA PHE A 223 -13.00 25.76 5.47
C PHE A 223 -12.36 26.02 4.09
N LEU A 224 -12.99 26.85 3.27
CA LEU A 224 -12.51 27.16 1.91
C LEU A 224 -11.14 27.83 1.94
N LEU A 225 -10.90 28.75 2.88
CA LEU A 225 -9.60 29.40 3.04
C LEU A 225 -8.51 28.40 3.42
N SER A 226 -8.81 27.51 4.38
CA SER A 226 -7.86 26.47 4.80
C SER A 226 -7.63 25.44 3.68
N TYR A 227 -8.68 25.05 2.95
CA TYR A 227 -8.58 24.13 1.82
C TYR A 227 -7.70 24.69 0.70
N HIS A 228 -7.93 25.96 0.31
CA HIS A 228 -7.11 26.68 -0.68
C HIS A 228 -5.65 26.78 -0.22
N GLN A 229 -5.40 27.07 1.07
CA GLN A 229 -4.06 27.13 1.62
C GLN A 229 -3.33 25.77 1.49
N ASN A 230 -4.00 24.65 1.80
CA ASN A 230 -3.44 23.32 1.63
C ASN A 230 -3.03 23.06 0.17
N ALA A 231 -3.91 23.36 -0.80
CA ALA A 231 -3.59 23.19 -2.21
C ALA A 231 -2.43 24.09 -2.66
N SER A 232 -2.43 25.37 -2.23
CA SER A 232 -1.38 26.34 -2.57
C SER A 232 -0.01 25.98 -1.99
N VAL A 233 0.03 25.44 -0.78
CA VAL A 233 1.26 24.94 -0.15
C VAL A 233 1.79 23.75 -0.95
N LEU A 234 0.92 22.82 -1.32
CA LEU A 234 1.31 21.63 -2.06
C LEU A 234 1.86 21.96 -3.45
N MET A 235 1.26 22.92 -4.15
CA MET A 235 1.77 23.42 -5.45
C MET A 235 3.21 23.94 -5.40
N GLN A 236 3.73 24.23 -4.23
CA GLN A 236 5.10 24.76 -4.03
C GLN A 236 6.05 23.75 -3.39
N SER A 237 5.52 22.63 -2.90
CA SER A 237 6.27 21.67 -2.06
C SER A 237 6.12 20.22 -2.52
N PHE A 238 5.83 19.97 -3.78
CA PHE A 238 5.80 18.63 -4.32
C PHE A 238 7.09 17.87 -4.03
N SER A 239 6.96 16.60 -3.66
CA SER A 239 8.08 15.68 -3.60
C SER A 239 8.72 15.54 -4.99
N PRO A 240 10.03 15.31 -5.10
CA PRO A 240 10.70 15.25 -6.41
C PRO A 240 10.34 13.99 -7.20
N ALA A 241 9.88 12.92 -6.55
CA ALA A 241 9.51 11.63 -7.14
C ALA A 241 8.86 10.72 -6.08
N GLY A 242 8.48 9.50 -6.47
CA GLY A 242 8.02 8.45 -5.57
C GLY A 242 6.52 8.51 -5.29
N ASN A 243 6.03 7.57 -4.47
CA ASN A 243 4.61 7.44 -4.15
C ASN A 243 4.03 8.71 -3.49
N HIS A 244 4.84 9.46 -2.74
CA HIS A 244 4.43 10.74 -2.17
C HIS A 244 3.95 11.72 -3.25
N LEU A 245 4.69 11.85 -4.37
CA LEU A 245 4.33 12.73 -5.47
C LEU A 245 3.00 12.30 -6.11
N ILE A 246 2.71 11.00 -6.16
CA ILE A 246 1.46 10.48 -6.72
C ILE A 246 0.26 10.93 -5.87
N HIS A 247 0.30 10.71 -4.55
CA HIS A 247 -0.78 11.15 -3.65
C HIS A 247 -0.96 12.68 -3.63
N GLN A 248 0.13 13.41 -3.69
CA GLN A 248 0.13 14.87 -3.77
C GLN A 248 -0.55 15.35 -5.06
N SER A 249 -0.19 14.74 -6.19
CA SER A 249 -0.74 15.10 -7.51
C SER A 249 -2.23 14.74 -7.62
N SER A 250 -2.63 13.56 -7.13
CA SER A 250 -4.04 13.18 -7.04
C SER A 250 -4.83 14.15 -6.14
N GLY A 251 -4.20 14.60 -5.04
CA GLY A 251 -4.79 15.58 -4.12
C GLY A 251 -5.12 16.92 -4.79
N VAL A 252 -4.19 17.48 -5.57
CA VAL A 252 -4.44 18.77 -6.26
C VAL A 252 -5.38 18.62 -7.46
N ILE A 253 -5.35 17.50 -8.19
CA ILE A 253 -6.35 17.21 -9.24
C ILE A 253 -7.75 17.22 -8.63
N ARG A 254 -7.94 16.46 -7.54
CA ARG A 254 -9.22 16.39 -6.85
C ARG A 254 -9.64 17.76 -6.32
N ALA A 255 -8.72 18.52 -5.74
CA ALA A 255 -9.00 19.88 -5.23
C ALA A 255 -9.54 20.79 -6.32
N GLY A 256 -8.89 20.85 -7.48
CA GLY A 256 -9.32 21.69 -8.60
C GLY A 256 -10.62 21.22 -9.25
N ILE A 257 -10.83 19.91 -9.33
CA ILE A 257 -12.08 19.35 -9.88
C ILE A 257 -13.24 19.54 -8.91
N PHE A 258 -13.03 19.35 -7.61
CA PHE A 258 -14.09 19.43 -6.60
C PHE A 258 -14.50 20.88 -6.30
N PHE A 259 -13.55 21.81 -6.28
CA PHE A 259 -13.80 23.25 -6.09
C PHE A 259 -13.37 24.04 -7.32
N PRO A 260 -14.07 23.86 -8.47
CA PRO A 260 -13.75 24.60 -9.67
C PRO A 260 -14.02 26.11 -9.54
N GLU A 261 -14.63 26.53 -8.46
CA GLU A 261 -14.86 27.93 -8.08
C GLU A 261 -13.57 28.67 -7.74
N PHE A 262 -12.50 27.98 -7.35
CA PHE A 262 -11.22 28.65 -7.15
C PHE A 262 -10.59 29.07 -8.48
N LYS A 263 -10.03 30.27 -8.53
CA LYS A 263 -9.30 30.80 -9.69
C LYS A 263 -8.09 29.93 -10.07
N ASP A 264 -7.49 29.28 -9.09
CA ASP A 264 -6.32 28.43 -9.26
C ASP A 264 -6.67 26.97 -9.64
N ALA A 265 -7.96 26.58 -9.66
CA ALA A 265 -8.43 25.22 -9.84
C ALA A 265 -7.85 24.55 -11.09
N GLU A 266 -7.84 25.24 -12.25
CA GLU A 266 -7.32 24.68 -13.48
C GLU A 266 -5.80 24.46 -13.41
N SER A 267 -5.05 25.35 -12.78
CA SER A 267 -3.59 25.18 -12.61
C SER A 267 -3.25 23.99 -11.71
N TRP A 268 -4.07 23.72 -10.70
CA TRP A 268 -3.92 22.55 -9.83
C TRP A 268 -4.13 21.24 -10.60
N ILE A 269 -5.20 21.22 -11.44
CA ILE A 269 -5.53 20.04 -12.28
C ILE A 269 -4.39 19.76 -13.26
N GLN A 270 -3.93 20.77 -13.99
CA GLN A 270 -2.90 20.61 -15.02
C GLN A 270 -1.57 20.14 -14.42
N GLN A 271 -1.10 20.78 -13.34
CA GLN A 271 0.15 20.39 -12.70
C GLN A 271 0.09 18.96 -12.12
N GLY A 272 -1.03 18.61 -11.49
CA GLY A 272 -1.22 17.26 -10.97
C GLY A 272 -1.20 16.21 -12.09
N ALA A 273 -1.90 16.46 -13.20
CA ALA A 273 -1.92 15.55 -14.35
C ALA A 273 -0.55 15.44 -15.03
N GLU A 274 0.19 16.53 -15.19
CA GLU A 274 1.56 16.51 -15.74
C GLU A 274 2.49 15.65 -14.86
N ASN A 275 2.41 15.79 -13.55
CA ASN A 275 3.18 14.96 -12.62
C ASN A 275 2.84 13.48 -12.79
N LEU A 276 1.55 13.11 -12.76
CA LEU A 276 1.13 11.71 -12.91
C LEU A 276 1.55 11.12 -14.26
N ASN A 277 1.33 11.82 -15.36
CA ASN A 277 1.72 11.36 -16.70
C ASN A 277 3.22 11.14 -16.84
N HIS A 278 4.03 11.94 -16.14
CA HIS A 278 5.48 11.78 -16.13
C HIS A 278 5.92 10.62 -15.22
N GLU A 279 5.28 10.45 -14.06
CA GLU A 279 5.74 9.50 -13.05
C GLU A 279 5.32 8.05 -13.36
N ILE A 280 4.25 7.81 -14.10
CA ILE A 280 3.78 6.44 -14.36
C ILE A 280 4.85 5.55 -15.01
N THR A 281 5.63 6.09 -15.94
CA THR A 281 6.72 5.36 -16.60
C THR A 281 8.02 5.37 -15.83
N ARG A 282 8.21 6.33 -14.94
CA ARG A 282 9.42 6.42 -14.09
C ARG A 282 9.34 5.49 -12.88
N GLN A 283 8.12 5.24 -12.40
CA GLN A 283 7.88 4.44 -11.19
C GLN A 283 7.39 3.03 -11.52
N SER A 284 7.40 2.62 -12.78
CA SER A 284 7.03 1.26 -13.16
C SER A 284 8.03 0.65 -14.12
N TYR A 285 8.19 -0.67 -14.01
CA TYR A 285 8.92 -1.48 -14.97
C TYR A 285 8.09 -1.65 -16.27
N PRO A 286 8.73 -1.96 -17.40
CA PRO A 286 8.00 -2.18 -18.67
C PRO A 286 6.98 -3.31 -18.59
N ASP A 287 7.18 -4.31 -17.74
CA ASP A 287 6.27 -5.44 -17.50
C ASP A 287 5.11 -5.13 -16.56
N GLY A 288 5.07 -3.91 -16.00
CA GLY A 288 3.95 -3.40 -15.22
C GLY A 288 4.17 -3.34 -13.71
N CYS A 289 5.26 -3.81 -13.16
CA CYS A 289 5.51 -3.72 -11.73
C CYS A 289 5.82 -2.28 -11.28
N HIS A 290 5.38 -1.90 -10.10
CA HIS A 290 5.85 -0.69 -9.42
C HIS A 290 7.29 -0.86 -8.93
N PHE A 291 8.12 0.18 -9.06
CA PHE A 291 9.56 0.13 -8.82
C PHE A 291 9.98 -0.13 -7.36
N GLU A 292 9.05 0.02 -6.39
CA GLU A 292 9.32 -0.31 -4.98
C GLU A 292 9.26 -1.82 -4.70
N LEU A 293 8.81 -2.64 -5.68
CA LEU A 293 8.78 -4.11 -5.61
C LEU A 293 8.01 -4.65 -4.41
N ASP A 294 6.93 -3.95 -4.06
CA ASP A 294 6.05 -4.25 -2.94
C ASP A 294 4.61 -4.38 -3.42
N PRO A 295 3.91 -5.50 -3.17
CA PRO A 295 2.54 -5.72 -3.64
C PRO A 295 1.52 -4.69 -3.14
N GLY A 296 1.62 -4.26 -1.89
CA GLY A 296 0.72 -3.28 -1.30
C GLY A 296 0.92 -1.88 -1.88
N TYR A 297 2.18 -1.43 -2.01
CA TYR A 297 2.50 -0.16 -2.68
C TYR A 297 2.15 -0.17 -4.16
N HIS A 298 2.30 -1.33 -4.82
CA HIS A 298 1.91 -1.49 -6.21
C HIS A 298 0.42 -1.21 -6.43
N ILE A 299 -0.47 -1.88 -5.68
CA ILE A 299 -1.91 -1.69 -5.86
C ILE A 299 -2.37 -0.32 -5.36
N GLY A 300 -1.77 0.20 -4.29
CA GLY A 300 -2.02 1.56 -3.82
C GLY A 300 -1.66 2.65 -4.85
N PHE A 301 -0.58 2.42 -5.62
CA PHE A 301 -0.22 3.27 -6.75
C PHE A 301 -1.31 3.22 -7.85
N VAL A 302 -1.73 2.02 -8.26
CA VAL A 302 -2.80 1.83 -9.25
C VAL A 302 -4.10 2.53 -8.82
N GLN A 303 -4.51 2.34 -7.56
CA GLN A 303 -5.71 2.97 -7.00
C GLN A 303 -5.62 4.51 -7.02
N SER A 304 -4.46 5.07 -6.66
CA SER A 304 -4.27 6.52 -6.66
C SER A 304 -4.39 7.14 -8.06
N TYR A 305 -3.96 6.41 -9.09
CA TYR A 305 -4.17 6.82 -10.50
C TYR A 305 -5.61 6.69 -10.92
N ASP A 306 -6.27 5.55 -10.64
CA ASP A 306 -7.68 5.38 -10.97
C ASP A 306 -8.55 6.47 -10.33
N ASP A 307 -8.35 6.75 -9.05
CA ASP A 307 -9.04 7.83 -8.34
C ASP A 307 -8.93 9.19 -9.06
N ALA A 308 -7.73 9.55 -9.53
CA ALA A 308 -7.51 10.80 -10.27
C ALA A 308 -8.18 10.78 -11.65
N ILE A 309 -8.07 9.64 -12.36
CA ILE A 309 -8.66 9.44 -13.69
C ILE A 309 -10.18 9.48 -13.61
N GLN A 310 -10.81 8.76 -12.67
CA GLN A 310 -12.26 8.71 -12.53
C GLN A 310 -12.85 10.09 -12.24
N VAL A 311 -12.23 10.86 -11.36
CA VAL A 311 -12.66 12.22 -11.05
C VAL A 311 -12.54 13.14 -12.28
N ALA A 312 -11.48 12.98 -13.08
CA ALA A 312 -11.31 13.72 -14.32
C ALA A 312 -12.36 13.31 -15.39
N LEU A 313 -12.63 12.02 -15.55
CA LEU A 313 -13.64 11.48 -16.50
C LEU A 313 -15.05 11.99 -16.17
N GLN A 314 -15.45 12.00 -14.91
CA GLN A 314 -16.74 12.53 -14.45
C GLN A 314 -16.95 14.01 -14.83
N ARG A 315 -15.88 14.74 -15.08
CA ARG A 315 -15.89 16.15 -15.49
C ARG A 315 -15.55 16.39 -16.96
N GLY A 316 -15.57 15.34 -17.76
CA GLY A 316 -15.29 15.42 -19.20
C GLY A 316 -13.84 15.79 -19.53
N LYS A 317 -12.92 15.67 -18.58
CA LYS A 317 -11.49 15.98 -18.75
C LYS A 317 -10.67 14.72 -19.12
N LYS A 318 -11.20 13.88 -19.99
CA LYS A 318 -10.55 12.62 -20.42
C LYS A 318 -9.17 12.80 -21.06
N ASP A 319 -8.93 13.97 -21.68
CA ASP A 319 -7.69 14.26 -22.38
C ASP A 319 -6.51 14.61 -21.45
N LEU A 320 -6.75 14.67 -20.12
CA LEU A 320 -5.68 14.86 -19.12
C LEU A 320 -4.72 13.66 -19.05
N PHE A 321 -5.19 12.46 -19.36
CA PHE A 321 -4.41 11.24 -19.29
C PHE A 321 -4.27 10.64 -20.69
N PRO A 322 -3.06 10.65 -21.30
CA PRO A 322 -2.83 10.08 -22.60
C PRO A 322 -2.98 8.55 -22.61
N LYS A 323 -3.20 7.98 -23.79
CA LYS A 323 -3.45 6.53 -23.97
C LYS A 323 -2.34 5.68 -23.38
N GLU A 324 -1.10 6.10 -23.51
CA GLU A 324 0.09 5.42 -22.97
C GLU A 324 0.06 5.29 -21.44
N CYS A 325 -0.48 6.31 -20.75
CA CYS A 325 -0.70 6.27 -19.31
C CYS A 325 -1.74 5.19 -18.94
N LEU A 326 -2.87 5.17 -19.66
CA LEU A 326 -3.92 4.18 -19.41
C LEU A 326 -3.45 2.76 -19.74
N GLU A 327 -2.68 2.57 -20.80
CA GLU A 327 -2.10 1.28 -21.17
C GLU A 327 -1.13 0.77 -20.10
N GLN A 328 -0.30 1.66 -19.52
CA GLN A 328 0.61 1.27 -18.45
C GLN A 328 -0.19 0.87 -17.19
N LEU A 329 -1.24 1.61 -16.85
CA LEU A 329 -2.08 1.27 -15.69
C LEU A 329 -2.79 -0.07 -15.86
N VAL A 330 -3.26 -0.39 -17.06
CA VAL A 330 -3.84 -1.71 -17.40
C VAL A 330 -2.78 -2.81 -17.26
N ARG A 331 -1.53 -2.59 -17.72
CA ARG A 331 -0.42 -3.55 -17.50
C ARG A 331 -0.13 -3.76 -16.02
N MET A 332 -0.07 -2.68 -15.24
CA MET A 332 0.14 -2.76 -13.79
C MET A 332 -0.96 -3.55 -13.08
N THR A 333 -2.21 -3.34 -13.48
CA THR A 333 -3.35 -4.09 -12.92
C THR A 333 -3.25 -5.59 -13.26
N ASN A 334 -2.94 -5.96 -14.51
CA ASN A 334 -2.76 -7.36 -14.87
C ASN A 334 -1.56 -8.01 -14.17
N TYR A 335 -0.48 -7.25 -13.96
CA TYR A 335 0.65 -7.70 -13.15
C TYR A 335 0.19 -8.07 -11.72
N TYR A 336 -0.56 -7.17 -11.04
CA TYR A 336 -1.12 -7.43 -9.72
C TYR A 336 -2.02 -8.68 -9.70
N LEU A 337 -2.95 -8.79 -10.64
CA LEU A 337 -3.90 -9.91 -10.74
C LEU A 337 -3.19 -11.25 -10.94
N SER A 338 -2.01 -11.27 -11.53
CA SER A 338 -1.25 -12.48 -11.79
C SER A 338 -0.80 -13.22 -10.52
N TYR A 339 -0.60 -12.49 -9.42
CA TYR A 339 -0.18 -13.06 -8.13
C TYR A 339 -1.22 -12.94 -7.01
N ARG A 340 -2.33 -12.23 -7.27
CA ARG A 340 -3.44 -12.11 -6.31
C ARG A 340 -3.99 -13.47 -5.92
N TYR A 341 -4.33 -13.66 -4.65
CA TYR A 341 -4.98 -14.86 -4.16
C TYR A 341 -6.49 -14.86 -4.50
N PRO A 342 -7.15 -16.05 -4.52
CA PRO A 342 -8.57 -16.15 -4.84
C PRO A 342 -9.51 -15.43 -3.86
N ASP A 343 -9.09 -15.25 -2.60
CA ASP A 343 -9.83 -14.49 -1.59
C ASP A 343 -9.75 -12.96 -1.79
N GLY A 344 -9.00 -12.51 -2.78
CA GLY A 344 -8.82 -11.09 -3.07
C GLY A 344 -7.57 -10.48 -2.46
N THR A 345 -6.92 -11.14 -1.53
CA THR A 345 -5.68 -10.67 -0.90
C THR A 345 -4.46 -10.85 -1.81
N HIS A 346 -3.33 -10.35 -1.39
CA HIS A 346 -2.03 -10.48 -2.07
C HIS A 346 -0.94 -10.99 -1.12
N PRO A 347 0.21 -11.48 -1.63
CA PRO A 347 1.31 -11.91 -0.78
C PRO A 347 1.87 -10.76 0.07
N CYS A 348 2.28 -11.07 1.30
CA CYS A 348 2.92 -10.14 2.22
C CYS A 348 4.45 -10.05 2.01
N LEU A 349 4.89 -10.12 0.76
CA LEU A 349 6.30 -9.95 0.39
C LEU A 349 6.74 -8.49 0.55
N SER A 350 7.97 -8.27 0.98
CA SER A 350 8.49 -6.93 1.26
C SER A 350 7.79 -6.28 2.46
N ASP A 351 7.47 -4.98 2.41
CA ASP A 351 6.71 -4.28 3.45
C ASP A 351 5.19 -4.39 3.27
N ALA A 352 4.72 -5.25 2.35
CA ALA A 352 3.31 -5.44 2.08
C ALA A 352 2.55 -6.00 3.29
N ARG A 353 1.32 -5.59 3.43
CA ARG A 353 0.37 -6.06 4.44
C ARG A 353 -0.78 -6.77 3.74
N ARG A 354 -1.40 -7.72 4.42
CA ARG A 354 -2.58 -8.39 3.88
C ARG A 354 -3.79 -7.47 4.02
N HIS A 355 -4.29 -7.03 2.88
CA HIS A 355 -5.49 -6.22 2.77
C HIS A 355 -6.48 -6.90 1.83
N ASP A 356 -7.74 -6.94 2.24
CA ASP A 356 -8.80 -7.65 1.55
C ASP A 356 -9.41 -6.81 0.41
N ASP A 357 -9.25 -5.47 0.47
CA ASP A 357 -10.05 -4.51 -0.29
C ASP A 357 -9.26 -3.57 -1.22
N LEU A 358 -7.93 -3.71 -1.30
CA LEU A 358 -7.11 -2.79 -2.11
C LEU A 358 -7.39 -2.87 -3.62
N ALA A 359 -7.79 -4.05 -4.13
CA ALA A 359 -8.23 -4.20 -5.51
C ALA A 359 -9.69 -4.63 -5.54
N ASP A 360 -10.56 -3.74 -5.09
CA ASP A 360 -11.99 -3.97 -5.08
C ASP A 360 -12.60 -4.09 -6.50
N ALA A 361 -13.82 -4.58 -6.56
CA ALA A 361 -14.52 -4.78 -7.83
C ALA A 361 -14.74 -3.46 -8.58
N ASP A 362 -14.87 -2.33 -7.87
CA ASP A 362 -15.07 -1.02 -8.49
C ASP A 362 -13.78 -0.52 -9.17
N LEU A 363 -12.62 -0.67 -8.52
CA LEU A 363 -11.32 -0.36 -9.13
C LEU A 363 -11.11 -1.17 -10.41
N LEU A 364 -11.28 -2.49 -10.33
CA LEU A 364 -11.10 -3.37 -11.49
C LEU A 364 -12.09 -3.06 -12.61
N LYS A 365 -13.36 -2.80 -12.27
CA LYS A 365 -14.40 -2.38 -13.21
C LYS A 365 -14.04 -1.07 -13.91
N ASN A 366 -13.58 -0.07 -13.18
CA ASN A 366 -13.16 1.21 -13.72
C ASN A 366 -12.06 1.01 -14.77
N ILE A 367 -10.98 0.32 -14.37
CA ILE A 367 -9.82 0.09 -15.25
C ILE A 367 -10.19 -0.75 -16.47
N SER A 368 -11.07 -1.73 -16.32
CA SER A 368 -11.56 -2.55 -17.43
C SER A 368 -12.31 -1.75 -18.51
N ASN A 369 -12.79 -0.56 -18.17
CA ASN A 369 -13.54 0.32 -19.05
C ASN A 369 -12.69 1.44 -19.72
N TYR A 370 -11.39 1.49 -19.50
CA TYR A 370 -10.55 2.54 -20.09
C TYR A 370 -10.49 2.46 -21.62
N TYR A 371 -10.38 1.25 -22.16
CA TYR A 371 -10.40 0.94 -23.58
C TYR A 371 -10.62 -0.55 -23.80
N GLU A 372 -10.97 -0.95 -25.03
CA GLU A 372 -11.21 -2.36 -25.39
C GLU A 372 -9.89 -3.06 -25.74
N SER A 373 -9.55 -4.12 -25.02
CA SER A 373 -8.40 -4.98 -25.30
C SER A 373 -8.55 -6.34 -24.59
N PRO A 374 -7.78 -7.39 -24.99
CA PRO A 374 -7.77 -8.65 -24.24
C PRO A 374 -7.37 -8.48 -22.77
N GLN A 375 -6.49 -7.52 -22.45
CA GLN A 375 -6.05 -7.24 -21.10
C GLN A 375 -7.16 -6.63 -20.25
N THR A 376 -7.94 -5.70 -20.78
CA THR A 376 -9.08 -5.12 -20.08
C THR A 376 -10.22 -6.13 -19.92
N GLU A 377 -10.41 -7.04 -20.87
CA GLU A 377 -11.36 -8.15 -20.76
C GLU A 377 -10.96 -9.13 -19.64
N GLN A 378 -9.66 -9.39 -19.45
CA GLN A 378 -9.19 -10.20 -18.32
C GLN A 378 -9.46 -9.48 -16.99
N ILE A 379 -9.20 -8.18 -16.89
CA ILE A 379 -9.52 -7.41 -15.68
C ILE A 379 -11.03 -7.48 -15.38
N ARG A 380 -11.88 -7.38 -16.41
CA ARG A 380 -13.34 -7.50 -16.28
C ARG A 380 -13.76 -8.87 -15.73
N TRP A 381 -13.09 -9.94 -16.14
CA TRP A 381 -13.34 -11.27 -15.62
C TRP A 381 -13.11 -11.33 -14.11
N PHE A 382 -12.02 -10.76 -13.61
CA PHE A 382 -11.75 -10.65 -12.16
C PHE A 382 -12.77 -9.74 -11.46
N ALA A 383 -13.11 -8.59 -12.05
CA ALA A 383 -14.08 -7.64 -11.49
C ALA A 383 -15.47 -8.22 -11.30
N THR A 384 -15.82 -9.24 -12.10
CA THR A 384 -17.15 -9.87 -12.11
C THR A 384 -17.14 -11.29 -11.54
N ASN A 385 -16.05 -11.72 -10.92
CA ASN A 385 -15.87 -13.09 -10.43
C ASN A 385 -16.22 -14.14 -11.51
N GLY A 386 -15.72 -13.93 -12.73
CA GLY A 386 -15.91 -14.85 -13.84
C GLY A 386 -17.24 -14.76 -14.59
N LEU A 387 -18.14 -13.81 -14.22
CA LEU A 387 -19.46 -13.69 -14.86
C LEU A 387 -19.42 -12.96 -16.21
N ASP A 388 -18.42 -12.12 -16.45
CA ASP A 388 -18.23 -11.37 -17.68
C ASP A 388 -16.72 -11.16 -17.94
N GLY A 389 -16.35 -10.93 -19.20
CA GLY A 389 -14.97 -10.77 -19.60
C GLY A 389 -14.30 -12.06 -20.11
N LEU A 390 -12.98 -12.08 -20.14
CA LEU A 390 -12.18 -13.19 -20.66
C LEU A 390 -11.31 -13.79 -19.57
N GLU A 391 -11.54 -15.07 -19.24
CA GLU A 391 -10.66 -15.82 -18.34
C GLU A 391 -9.21 -15.76 -18.82
N PRO A 392 -8.20 -15.52 -17.96
CA PRO A 392 -6.81 -15.55 -18.36
C PRO A 392 -6.42 -16.89 -18.97
N SER A 393 -5.82 -16.86 -20.16
CA SER A 393 -5.38 -18.07 -20.88
C SER A 393 -4.13 -18.71 -20.28
N TYR A 394 -3.47 -18.03 -19.34
CA TYR A 394 -2.32 -18.51 -18.57
C TYR A 394 -2.76 -18.84 -17.14
N LYS A 395 -2.08 -19.78 -16.52
CA LYS A 395 -2.16 -20.03 -15.07
C LYS A 395 -0.95 -19.43 -14.38
N SER A 396 0.23 -19.94 -14.67
CA SER A 396 1.50 -19.41 -14.14
C SER A 396 2.02 -18.24 -14.98
N SER A 397 2.62 -17.27 -14.34
CA SER A 397 3.10 -16.03 -14.94
C SER A 397 4.53 -15.71 -14.51
N GLY A 398 5.27 -15.01 -15.38
CA GLY A 398 6.61 -14.55 -15.08
C GLY A 398 6.86 -13.17 -15.69
N TYR A 399 7.51 -12.32 -14.90
CA TYR A 399 7.82 -10.94 -15.23
C TYR A 399 9.34 -10.74 -15.15
N PRO A 400 10.06 -11.02 -16.23
CA PRO A 400 11.53 -11.09 -16.23
C PRO A 400 12.21 -9.74 -16.01
N GLU A 401 11.60 -8.62 -16.41
CA GLU A 401 12.14 -7.28 -16.17
C GLU A 401 12.18 -6.96 -14.67
N THR A 402 11.13 -7.37 -13.98
CA THR A 402 10.98 -7.21 -12.51
C THR A 402 11.66 -8.35 -11.75
N GLY A 403 11.56 -9.60 -12.23
CA GLY A 403 11.99 -10.79 -11.50
C GLY A 403 10.92 -11.38 -10.59
N PHE A 404 9.64 -11.17 -10.90
CA PHE A 404 8.52 -11.73 -10.12
C PHE A 404 7.87 -12.89 -10.90
N TYR A 405 7.65 -14.03 -10.22
CA TYR A 405 7.12 -15.24 -10.84
C TYR A 405 6.01 -15.82 -9.98
N THR A 406 4.99 -16.37 -10.61
CA THR A 406 3.90 -17.05 -9.90
C THR A 406 3.62 -18.39 -10.53
N PHE A 407 3.76 -19.46 -9.77
CA PHE A 407 3.22 -20.76 -10.12
C PHE A 407 1.76 -20.83 -9.68
N ARG A 408 0.90 -21.40 -10.54
CA ARG A 408 -0.54 -21.45 -10.29
C ARG A 408 -1.16 -22.67 -10.96
N SER A 409 -2.02 -23.41 -10.23
CA SER A 409 -2.79 -24.54 -10.79
C SER A 409 -4.11 -24.10 -11.42
N GLY A 410 -4.68 -22.99 -10.98
CA GLY A 410 -5.93 -22.40 -11.47
C GLY A 410 -6.28 -21.11 -10.75
N TRP A 411 -7.55 -20.70 -10.85
CA TRP A 411 -8.03 -19.41 -10.31
C TRP A 411 -9.06 -19.58 -9.19
N ASP A 412 -9.41 -20.81 -8.80
CA ASP A 412 -10.38 -21.10 -7.76
C ASP A 412 -9.72 -21.11 -6.36
N SER A 413 -10.55 -21.03 -5.31
CA SER A 413 -10.10 -21.01 -3.91
C SER A 413 -9.22 -22.21 -3.52
N ASP A 414 -9.50 -23.38 -4.12
CA ASP A 414 -8.81 -24.63 -3.81
C ASP A 414 -7.50 -24.82 -4.58
N ASP A 415 -7.19 -23.87 -5.48
CA ASP A 415 -5.98 -23.95 -6.28
C ASP A 415 -4.70 -23.66 -5.48
N ILE A 416 -3.59 -24.13 -6.03
CA ILE A 416 -2.25 -23.98 -5.46
C ILE A 416 -1.56 -22.80 -6.13
N ILE A 417 -1.04 -21.87 -5.31
CA ILE A 417 -0.41 -20.64 -5.80
C ILE A 417 0.87 -20.38 -5.01
N MET A 418 1.97 -20.19 -5.73
CA MET A 418 3.26 -19.82 -5.14
C MET A 418 3.84 -18.60 -5.86
N PRO A 419 3.64 -17.39 -5.35
CA PRO A 419 4.41 -16.22 -5.80
C PRO A 419 5.85 -16.32 -5.30
N VAL A 420 6.80 -16.02 -6.18
CA VAL A 420 8.24 -16.08 -5.92
C VAL A 420 8.86 -14.73 -6.25
N LYS A 421 9.58 -14.16 -5.29
CA LYS A 421 10.30 -12.90 -5.45
C LYS A 421 11.77 -13.17 -5.80
N ALA A 422 12.11 -13.09 -7.09
CA ALA A 422 13.48 -13.17 -7.60
C ALA A 422 13.94 -11.80 -8.16
N THR A 423 13.49 -10.72 -7.51
CA THR A 423 13.76 -9.34 -7.90
C THR A 423 15.15 -8.90 -7.46
N GLU A 424 15.68 -7.83 -8.06
CA GLU A 424 16.75 -7.07 -7.41
C GLU A 424 16.25 -6.47 -6.08
N ARG A 425 17.18 -5.98 -5.25
CA ARG A 425 16.78 -5.20 -4.09
C ARG A 425 16.16 -3.91 -4.58
N GLY A 426 14.84 -3.80 -4.41
CA GLY A 426 14.09 -2.60 -4.72
C GLY A 426 14.41 -1.45 -3.77
N MET A 427 13.75 -0.31 -3.99
CA MET A 427 13.89 0.85 -3.12
C MET A 427 13.09 0.65 -1.82
N TRP A 428 13.46 1.29 -0.79
CA TRP A 428 12.83 1.58 0.52
C TRP A 428 12.02 0.46 1.21
N HIS A 429 11.05 -0.15 0.50
CA HIS A 429 10.14 -1.15 1.04
C HIS A 429 10.60 -2.59 0.80
N ALA A 430 11.51 -2.82 -0.15
CA ALA A 430 12.04 -4.14 -0.42
C ALA A 430 12.95 -4.65 0.71
N GLN A 431 13.00 -5.98 0.83
CA GLN A 431 13.77 -6.70 1.84
C GLN A 431 14.85 -7.56 1.17
N PRO A 432 15.93 -7.97 1.88
CA PRO A 432 16.97 -8.83 1.34
C PRO A 432 16.53 -10.32 1.34
N ASP A 433 15.51 -10.65 0.56
CA ASP A 433 14.76 -11.91 0.61
C ASP A 433 14.70 -12.63 -0.76
N PHE A 434 15.73 -12.49 -1.58
CA PHE A 434 15.78 -13.05 -2.93
C PHE A 434 15.46 -14.54 -3.01
N GLY A 435 14.52 -14.89 -3.89
CA GLY A 435 14.04 -16.25 -4.09
C GLY A 435 13.16 -16.76 -2.96
N THR A 436 12.68 -15.88 -2.07
CA THR A 436 11.60 -16.22 -1.13
C THR A 436 10.27 -16.40 -1.86
N PHE A 437 9.35 -17.05 -1.18
CA PHE A 437 8.00 -17.32 -1.70
C PHE A 437 6.99 -17.41 -0.56
N GLU A 438 5.72 -17.20 -0.88
CA GLU A 438 4.58 -17.67 -0.09
C GLU A 438 3.94 -18.90 -0.74
N LEU A 439 3.15 -19.66 0.00
CA LEU A 439 2.39 -20.77 -0.54
C LEU A 439 0.94 -20.72 -0.08
N TRP A 440 0.05 -20.48 -1.04
CA TRP A 440 -1.40 -20.66 -0.89
C TRP A 440 -1.83 -22.01 -1.42
N ALA A 441 -2.71 -22.71 -0.70
CA ALA A 441 -3.40 -23.87 -1.21
C ALA A 441 -4.70 -24.12 -0.42
N TYR A 442 -5.75 -24.54 -1.10
CA TYR A 442 -7.03 -24.93 -0.50
C TYR A 442 -7.61 -23.87 0.43
N GLY A 443 -7.61 -22.62 0.00
CA GLY A 443 -8.18 -21.50 0.75
C GLY A 443 -7.35 -21.03 1.93
N ARG A 444 -6.07 -21.41 2.03
CA ARG A 444 -5.18 -21.06 3.14
C ARG A 444 -3.77 -20.69 2.68
N ILE A 445 -3.15 -19.77 3.38
CA ILE A 445 -1.72 -19.49 3.23
C ILE A 445 -0.96 -20.40 4.18
N LEU A 446 -0.37 -21.46 3.62
CA LEU A 446 0.32 -22.48 4.40
C LEU A 446 1.73 -22.05 4.80
N MET A 447 2.37 -21.20 3.97
CA MET A 447 3.71 -20.66 4.20
C MET A 447 3.69 -19.14 3.96
N PRO A 448 3.26 -18.34 4.94
CA PRO A 448 3.31 -16.88 4.83
C PRO A 448 4.75 -16.37 4.89
N ASP A 449 5.02 -15.22 4.27
CA ASP A 449 6.26 -14.49 4.44
C ASP A 449 6.38 -13.88 5.85
N SER A 450 7.51 -13.30 6.21
CA SER A 450 7.68 -12.64 7.50
C SER A 450 6.89 -11.35 7.61
N GLY A 451 6.62 -10.67 6.48
CA GLY A 451 6.01 -9.35 6.45
C GLY A 451 6.88 -8.24 7.04
N ALA A 452 6.27 -7.16 7.51
CA ALA A 452 7.00 -5.96 7.95
C ALA A 452 6.76 -5.53 9.41
N TYR A 453 5.66 -5.91 10.02
CA TYR A 453 5.22 -5.56 11.38
C TYR A 453 5.06 -4.05 11.63
N THR A 454 6.09 -3.23 11.37
CA THR A 454 6.09 -1.77 11.59
C THR A 454 6.98 -1.06 10.57
N TYR A 455 6.93 0.30 10.54
CA TYR A 455 7.73 1.09 9.60
C TYR A 455 8.93 1.77 10.24
N SER A 456 8.71 2.80 11.04
CA SER A 456 9.78 3.57 11.66
C SER A 456 9.32 4.21 12.95
N GLY A 457 10.26 4.45 13.86
CA GLY A 457 9.96 5.01 15.15
C GLY A 457 11.20 5.19 16.02
N ASP A 458 11.07 4.88 17.29
CA ASP A 458 12.22 4.86 18.22
C ASP A 458 13.07 3.57 18.04
N GLU A 459 14.09 3.41 18.89
CA GLU A 459 15.00 2.26 18.82
C GLU A 459 14.30 0.91 19.00
N GLU A 460 13.17 0.84 19.69
CA GLU A 460 12.40 -0.39 19.85
C GLU A 460 11.67 -0.74 18.58
N ILE A 461 10.98 0.22 17.99
CA ILE A 461 10.28 0.10 16.70
C ILE A 461 11.27 -0.28 15.60
N GLU A 462 12.43 0.38 15.53
CA GLU A 462 13.46 0.08 14.52
C GLU A 462 14.06 -1.34 14.70
N ARG A 463 14.20 -1.84 15.94
CA ARG A 463 14.63 -3.23 16.18
C ARG A 463 13.60 -4.25 15.73
N GLU A 464 12.32 -4.03 16.03
CA GLU A 464 11.23 -4.90 15.57
C GLU A 464 11.19 -4.92 14.04
N ARG A 465 11.25 -3.75 13.39
CA ARG A 465 11.30 -3.67 11.93
C ARG A 465 12.50 -4.42 11.35
N ALA A 466 13.69 -4.22 11.91
CA ALA A 466 14.92 -4.88 11.45
C ALA A 466 14.80 -6.40 11.53
N TYR A 467 14.18 -6.92 12.61
CA TYR A 467 13.95 -8.35 12.81
C TYR A 467 13.12 -8.95 11.65
N PHE A 468 11.97 -8.38 11.31
CA PHE A 468 11.11 -8.91 10.27
C PHE A 468 11.74 -8.83 8.86
N LYS A 469 12.69 -7.92 8.67
CA LYS A 469 13.42 -7.74 7.38
C LYS A 469 14.65 -8.64 7.24
N GLU A 470 15.06 -9.37 8.27
CA GLU A 470 16.23 -10.24 8.19
C GLU A 470 16.01 -11.37 7.19
N THR A 471 16.98 -11.65 6.30
CA THR A 471 16.93 -12.81 5.37
C THR A 471 16.62 -14.12 6.11
N ALA A 472 17.05 -14.23 7.36
CA ALA A 472 16.81 -15.39 8.22
C ALA A 472 15.34 -15.57 8.63
N ARG A 473 14.44 -14.65 8.31
CA ARG A 473 12.98 -14.74 8.58
C ARG A 473 12.18 -15.22 7.37
N HIS A 474 12.85 -15.45 6.24
CA HIS A 474 12.22 -15.83 4.98
C HIS A 474 12.54 -17.30 4.60
N ASN A 475 11.87 -17.79 3.56
CA ASN A 475 12.13 -19.11 2.97
C ASN A 475 13.46 -19.09 2.19
N ALA A 476 14.59 -19.15 2.89
CA ALA A 476 15.92 -18.86 2.38
C ALA A 476 16.99 -19.81 2.91
N VAL A 477 18.18 -19.84 2.26
CA VAL A 477 19.40 -20.44 2.78
C VAL A 477 20.36 -19.31 3.16
N THR A 478 20.66 -19.17 4.45
CA THR A 478 21.56 -18.15 4.96
C THR A 478 22.94 -18.69 5.31
N LEU A 479 23.96 -17.83 5.27
CA LEU A 479 25.27 -18.07 5.85
C LEU A 479 25.38 -17.29 7.16
N ASN A 480 25.60 -18.01 8.29
CA ASN A 480 25.72 -17.42 9.64
C ASN A 480 24.52 -16.56 10.08
N ASP A 481 23.34 -16.78 9.49
CA ASP A 481 22.12 -15.98 9.67
C ASP A 481 22.26 -14.49 9.25
N GLU A 482 23.26 -14.17 8.43
CA GLU A 482 23.47 -12.83 7.92
C GLU A 482 22.49 -12.51 6.78
N ASN A 483 22.23 -11.21 6.56
CA ASN A 483 21.43 -10.73 5.43
C ASN A 483 22.16 -10.93 4.11
N TYR A 484 21.39 -11.20 3.05
CA TYR A 484 21.92 -11.23 1.70
C TYR A 484 22.52 -9.88 1.32
N MET A 485 23.65 -9.92 0.58
CA MET A 485 24.16 -8.78 -0.16
C MET A 485 23.22 -8.42 -1.31
N ASP A 486 23.45 -7.28 -1.96
CA ASP A 486 22.57 -6.69 -2.99
C ASP A 486 22.94 -6.99 -4.47
N PRO A 487 23.50 -8.13 -4.86
CA PRO A 487 23.70 -8.39 -6.27
C PRO A 487 22.35 -8.68 -6.95
N LYS A 488 22.21 -8.19 -8.16
CA LYS A 488 21.04 -8.53 -8.99
C LYS A 488 21.00 -10.04 -9.23
N PRO A 489 19.89 -10.73 -8.92
CA PRO A 489 19.75 -12.14 -9.24
C PRO A 489 19.68 -12.34 -10.75
N GLU A 490 20.21 -13.47 -11.22
CA GLU A 490 20.15 -13.89 -12.61
C GLU A 490 19.13 -15.00 -12.75
N VAL A 491 18.07 -14.79 -13.55
CA VAL A 491 17.12 -15.82 -13.90
C VAL A 491 17.71 -16.68 -15.01
N ILE A 492 18.11 -17.91 -14.65
CA ILE A 492 18.69 -18.88 -15.59
C ILE A 492 17.61 -19.51 -16.47
N GLU A 493 16.45 -19.79 -15.89
CA GLU A 493 15.34 -20.43 -16.58
C GLU A 493 14.01 -19.99 -15.99
N TRP A 494 13.06 -19.64 -16.85
CA TRP A 494 11.64 -19.62 -16.56
C TRP A 494 10.91 -20.43 -17.62
N ARG A 495 10.24 -21.49 -17.18
CA ARG A 495 9.45 -22.39 -18.03
C ARG A 495 8.08 -22.58 -17.41
N PRO A 496 7.03 -21.89 -17.89
CA PRO A 496 5.70 -21.90 -17.29
C PRO A 496 4.97 -23.23 -17.49
N VAL A 497 5.36 -24.02 -18.48
CA VAL A 497 4.87 -25.38 -18.70
C VAL A 497 5.79 -26.11 -19.69
N ASP A 498 5.98 -27.42 -19.52
CA ASP A 498 6.61 -28.29 -20.50
C ASP A 498 5.69 -29.43 -20.91
N GLU A 499 6.15 -30.28 -21.86
CA GLU A 499 5.41 -31.45 -22.35
C GLU A 499 5.18 -32.52 -21.29
N ASN A 500 5.94 -32.48 -20.19
CA ASN A 500 5.83 -33.43 -19.05
C ASN A 500 4.98 -32.86 -17.90
N GLY A 501 4.40 -31.67 -18.07
CA GLY A 501 3.62 -30.97 -17.04
C GLY A 501 4.46 -30.39 -15.89
N VAL A 502 5.75 -30.13 -16.15
CA VAL A 502 6.64 -29.50 -15.17
C VAL A 502 6.83 -28.02 -15.52
N GLN A 503 6.50 -27.17 -14.57
CA GLN A 503 6.82 -25.75 -14.62
C GLN A 503 8.10 -25.51 -13.81
N ARG A 504 9.00 -24.63 -14.25
CA ARG A 504 10.30 -24.45 -13.58
C ARG A 504 10.76 -22.99 -13.56
N LEU A 505 11.28 -22.59 -12.41
CA LEU A 505 12.07 -21.37 -12.23
C LEU A 505 13.45 -21.76 -11.70
N CYS A 506 14.51 -21.23 -12.31
CA CYS A 506 15.87 -21.39 -11.82
C CYS A 506 16.53 -20.03 -11.70
N VAL A 507 17.01 -19.68 -10.50
CA VAL A 507 17.59 -18.37 -10.17
C VAL A 507 18.97 -18.56 -9.57
N ARG A 508 19.95 -17.83 -10.11
CA ARG A 508 21.32 -17.71 -9.57
C ARG A 508 21.44 -16.40 -8.80
N HIS A 509 22.10 -16.47 -7.67
CA HIS A 509 22.29 -15.32 -6.81
C HIS A 509 23.65 -15.41 -6.07
N GLU A 510 24.47 -14.35 -6.16
CA GLU A 510 25.67 -14.19 -5.31
C GLU A 510 25.22 -13.60 -3.96
N ALA A 511 24.73 -14.47 -3.09
CA ALA A 511 24.12 -14.08 -1.83
C ALA A 511 25.11 -13.46 -0.83
N TYR A 512 26.38 -13.88 -0.90
CA TYR A 512 27.47 -13.43 -0.03
C TYR A 512 28.77 -13.38 -0.83
N ASP A 513 29.78 -12.67 -0.32
CA ASP A 513 31.09 -12.61 -0.97
C ASP A 513 31.68 -14.02 -1.15
N GLY A 514 31.92 -14.37 -2.41
CA GLY A 514 32.44 -15.68 -2.79
C GLY A 514 31.47 -16.85 -2.55
N LEU A 515 30.15 -16.63 -2.45
CA LEU A 515 29.16 -17.68 -2.31
C LEU A 515 27.99 -17.49 -3.26
N THR A 516 27.85 -18.44 -4.18
CA THR A 516 26.76 -18.49 -5.15
C THR A 516 25.68 -19.46 -4.66
N ARG A 517 24.44 -19.03 -4.69
CA ARG A 517 23.25 -19.86 -4.52
C ARG A 517 22.55 -20.02 -5.87
N LEU A 518 22.24 -21.26 -6.24
CA LEU A 518 21.35 -21.60 -7.33
C LEU A 518 20.10 -22.24 -6.74
N ARG A 519 18.95 -21.59 -6.89
CA ARG A 519 17.65 -22.12 -6.47
C ARG A 519 16.84 -22.50 -7.68
N SER A 520 16.44 -23.78 -7.73
CA SER A 520 15.48 -24.31 -8.70
C SER A 520 14.17 -24.64 -8.00
N ILE A 521 13.05 -24.14 -8.53
CA ILE A 521 11.70 -24.45 -8.06
C ILE A 521 10.97 -25.13 -9.21
N SER A 522 10.56 -26.37 -9.02
CA SER A 522 9.77 -27.13 -9.99
C SER A 522 8.37 -27.36 -9.44
N PHE A 523 7.33 -26.91 -10.17
CA PHE A 523 5.93 -27.19 -9.88
C PHE A 523 5.48 -28.34 -10.79
N VAL A 524 5.25 -29.49 -10.21
CA VAL A 524 5.08 -30.73 -10.92
C VAL A 524 3.60 -31.12 -10.94
N GLU A 525 3.08 -31.44 -12.14
CA GLU A 525 1.68 -31.81 -12.39
C GLU A 525 0.65 -30.84 -11.79
N GLU A 526 1.04 -29.59 -11.55
CA GLU A 526 0.23 -28.57 -10.86
C GLU A 526 -0.26 -29.03 -9.46
N LYS A 527 0.52 -29.86 -8.76
CA LYS A 527 0.13 -30.48 -7.48
C LYS A 527 1.15 -30.31 -6.36
N PHE A 528 2.43 -30.31 -6.65
CA PHE A 528 3.47 -30.24 -5.62
C PHE A 528 4.72 -29.54 -6.12
N PHE A 529 5.53 -29.06 -5.18
CA PHE A 529 6.77 -28.37 -5.49
C PHE A 529 7.98 -29.21 -5.07
N VAL A 530 9.02 -29.15 -5.89
CA VAL A 530 10.36 -29.57 -5.53
C VAL A 530 11.28 -28.37 -5.62
N ILE A 531 11.89 -28.00 -4.50
CA ILE A 531 12.80 -26.86 -4.40
C ILE A 531 14.19 -27.40 -4.11
N VAL A 532 15.16 -27.02 -4.93
CA VAL A 532 16.56 -27.40 -4.78
C VAL A 532 17.40 -26.15 -4.64
N ASP A 533 18.15 -26.05 -3.53
CA ASP A 533 19.16 -25.02 -3.31
C ASP A 533 20.55 -25.63 -3.41
N GLU A 534 21.35 -25.16 -4.35
CA GLU A 534 22.76 -25.55 -4.53
C GLU A 534 23.67 -24.37 -4.15
N ILE A 535 24.52 -24.61 -3.16
CA ILE A 535 25.43 -23.60 -2.62
C ILE A 535 26.86 -23.94 -2.97
N SER A 536 27.55 -23.04 -3.66
CA SER A 536 28.95 -23.20 -4.10
C SER A 536 29.79 -21.96 -3.83
N GLY A 537 31.11 -22.15 -3.76
CA GLY A 537 32.08 -21.05 -3.54
C GLY A 537 32.97 -21.26 -2.32
N PRO A 538 33.98 -20.41 -2.10
CA PRO A 538 35.01 -20.61 -1.07
C PRO A 538 34.65 -20.07 0.33
N SER A 539 33.44 -19.59 0.57
CA SER A 539 33.03 -19.09 1.90
C SER A 539 32.89 -20.24 2.92
N GLU A 540 33.16 -19.92 4.19
CA GLU A 540 33.04 -20.85 5.32
C GLU A 540 32.04 -20.31 6.37
N GLY A 541 31.42 -21.18 7.15
CA GLY A 541 30.46 -20.84 8.18
C GLY A 541 29.37 -21.89 8.37
N ARG A 542 28.24 -21.49 8.88
CA ARG A 542 27.05 -22.31 9.01
C ARG A 542 26.03 -21.93 7.93
N LEU A 543 25.66 -22.89 7.09
CA LEU A 543 24.48 -22.72 6.22
C LEU A 543 23.22 -23.18 6.94
N THR A 544 22.17 -22.39 6.83
CA THR A 544 20.86 -22.69 7.41
C THR A 544 19.77 -22.51 6.36
N LEU A 545 19.11 -23.60 5.94
CA LEU A 545 17.87 -23.56 5.19
C LEU A 545 16.71 -23.38 6.17
N ARG A 546 15.76 -22.49 5.84
CA ARG A 546 14.51 -22.32 6.58
C ARG A 546 13.29 -22.56 5.68
N ASN A 547 12.32 -23.28 6.24
CA ASN A 547 10.97 -23.40 5.70
C ASN A 547 9.99 -22.87 6.75
N CYS A 548 9.45 -21.70 6.48
CA CYS A 548 8.62 -20.92 7.40
C CYS A 548 7.14 -21.25 7.15
N LEU A 549 6.45 -21.76 8.18
CA LEU A 549 5.05 -22.18 8.08
C LEU A 549 4.12 -21.13 8.71
N GLY A 550 2.81 -21.27 8.56
CA GLY A 550 1.80 -20.47 9.24
C GLY A 550 1.52 -20.93 10.69
N GLN A 551 0.43 -20.45 11.29
CA GLN A 551 0.04 -20.75 12.68
C GLN A 551 -0.48 -22.18 12.91
N GLY A 552 -0.51 -23.06 11.90
CA GLY A 552 -1.05 -24.40 12.00
C GLY A 552 -0.21 -25.36 12.87
N ASN A 553 -0.61 -26.61 12.89
CA ASN A 553 0.03 -27.66 13.68
C ASN A 553 1.05 -28.42 12.84
N LEU A 554 2.31 -28.46 13.30
CA LEU A 554 3.39 -29.21 12.68
C LEU A 554 3.66 -30.50 13.47
N ALA A 555 3.63 -31.65 12.80
CA ALA A 555 3.96 -32.96 13.34
C ALA A 555 5.13 -33.56 12.58
N GLU A 556 6.17 -34.01 13.30
CA GLU A 556 7.27 -34.77 12.74
C GLU A 556 6.91 -36.24 12.65
N LEU A 557 7.07 -36.86 11.48
CA LEU A 557 6.90 -38.32 11.26
C LEU A 557 8.23 -39.04 11.42
N SER A 558 9.29 -38.49 10.96
CA SER A 558 10.69 -38.89 11.09
C SER A 558 11.58 -37.72 10.73
N SER A 559 12.88 -37.80 11.04
CA SER A 559 13.81 -36.71 10.71
C SER A 559 13.67 -36.25 9.25
N GLY A 560 13.44 -34.97 9.04
CA GLY A 560 13.22 -34.39 7.73
C GLY A 560 11.84 -34.62 7.11
N ASN A 561 10.92 -35.30 7.79
CA ASN A 561 9.58 -35.59 7.27
C ASN A 561 8.49 -35.09 8.18
N TYR A 562 7.63 -34.20 7.67
CA TYR A 562 6.64 -33.49 8.46
C TYR A 562 5.26 -33.49 7.81
N ILE A 563 4.23 -33.32 8.65
CA ILE A 563 2.88 -32.96 8.24
C ILE A 563 2.54 -31.67 8.94
N TYR A 564 2.18 -30.67 8.18
CA TYR A 564 1.61 -29.41 8.68
C TYR A 564 0.12 -29.37 8.35
N ARG A 565 -0.71 -28.82 9.25
CA ARG A 565 -2.14 -28.63 9.07
C ARG A 565 -2.61 -27.28 9.57
N ASP A 566 -3.41 -26.63 8.75
CA ASP A 566 -4.20 -25.45 9.09
C ASP A 566 -5.66 -25.72 8.63
N ALA A 567 -6.55 -25.97 9.58
CA ALA A 567 -7.92 -26.41 9.34
C ALA A 567 -7.96 -27.66 8.43
N GLU A 568 -8.70 -27.62 7.32
CA GLU A 568 -8.80 -28.71 6.35
C GLU A 568 -7.62 -28.75 5.35
N ALA A 569 -6.89 -27.66 5.21
CA ALA A 569 -5.71 -27.61 4.35
C ALA A 569 -4.49 -28.20 5.07
N GLY A 570 -3.58 -28.78 4.34
CA GLY A 570 -2.35 -29.33 4.87
C GLY A 570 -1.21 -29.32 3.89
N LEU A 571 0.00 -29.53 4.43
CA LEU A 571 1.22 -29.60 3.66
C LEU A 571 2.04 -30.80 4.11
N ARG A 572 2.30 -31.74 3.23
CA ARG A 572 3.25 -32.79 3.42
C ARG A 572 4.63 -32.27 3.04
N ILE A 573 5.58 -32.29 3.97
CA ILE A 573 6.90 -31.67 3.79
C ILE A 573 7.98 -32.76 3.94
N LEU A 574 8.92 -32.76 3.00
CA LEU A 574 10.16 -33.49 3.13
C LEU A 574 11.33 -32.50 2.94
N VAL A 575 12.29 -32.53 3.85
CA VAL A 575 13.53 -31.73 3.74
C VAL A 575 14.74 -32.65 3.86
N GLU A 576 15.73 -32.45 3.01
CA GLU A 576 17.02 -33.13 3.06
C GLU A 576 18.14 -32.08 2.90
N GLY A 577 19.13 -32.18 3.77
CA GLY A 577 20.34 -31.36 3.69
C GLY A 577 21.54 -32.16 3.18
N PRO A 578 22.69 -31.46 2.97
CA PRO A 578 23.95 -32.13 2.69
C PRO A 578 24.36 -33.12 3.78
N GLU A 579 25.33 -33.95 3.50
CA GLU A 579 25.89 -34.90 4.49
C GLU A 579 26.35 -34.15 5.76
N GLY A 580 25.92 -34.63 6.92
CA GLY A 580 26.20 -34.02 8.23
C GLY A 580 25.23 -32.88 8.62
N ALA A 581 24.20 -32.64 7.83
CA ALA A 581 23.17 -31.66 8.18
C ALA A 581 22.33 -32.14 9.36
N ALA A 582 21.99 -31.20 10.25
CA ALA A 582 21.03 -31.41 11.34
C ALA A 582 19.70 -30.74 11.03
N VAL A 583 18.60 -31.47 11.21
CA VAL A 583 17.25 -30.94 11.03
C VAL A 583 16.63 -30.68 12.39
N SER A 584 16.00 -29.54 12.56
CA SER A 584 15.32 -29.13 13.80
C SER A 584 14.05 -28.34 13.50
N ILE A 585 13.19 -28.22 14.51
CA ILE A 585 12.04 -27.31 14.48
C ILE A 585 12.39 -26.15 15.42
N ASP A 586 12.17 -24.94 14.93
CA ASP A 586 12.33 -23.70 15.67
C ASP A 586 11.01 -22.93 15.70
N GLU A 587 10.92 -21.89 16.52
CA GLU A 587 9.79 -20.99 16.60
C GLU A 587 10.21 -19.59 16.14
N ASP A 588 9.38 -18.95 15.34
CA ASP A 588 9.64 -17.64 14.78
C ASP A 588 8.34 -16.82 14.70
N TRP A 589 8.44 -15.59 14.22
CA TRP A 589 7.31 -14.68 14.08
C TRP A 589 7.08 -14.29 12.62
N TYR A 590 5.82 -13.96 12.29
CA TYR A 590 5.44 -13.29 11.05
C TYR A 590 4.33 -12.28 11.32
N SER A 591 4.16 -11.32 10.42
CA SER A 591 3.21 -10.22 10.55
C SER A 591 2.53 -9.94 9.21
N GLU A 592 1.22 -10.11 9.16
CA GLU A 592 0.40 -9.79 8.00
C GLU A 592 -0.28 -8.42 8.14
N THR A 593 -0.35 -7.90 9.37
CA THR A 593 -1.04 -6.66 9.72
C THR A 593 -0.13 -5.76 10.56
N PHE A 594 -0.33 -4.45 10.47
CA PHE A 594 0.47 -3.48 11.21
C PHE A 594 0.39 -3.72 12.73
N ARG A 595 1.56 -3.85 13.39
CA ARG A 595 1.74 -4.08 14.82
C ARG A 595 1.11 -5.36 15.38
N GLU A 596 0.72 -6.28 14.51
CA GLU A 596 0.25 -7.61 14.89
C GLU A 596 1.24 -8.66 14.44
N LYS A 597 1.65 -9.56 15.32
CA LYS A 597 2.58 -10.64 15.01
C LYS A 597 2.11 -11.99 15.57
N HIS A 598 2.35 -13.02 14.80
CA HIS A 598 1.93 -14.38 15.08
C HIS A 598 3.13 -15.30 15.18
N SER A 599 3.13 -16.19 16.19
CA SER A 599 4.12 -17.24 16.32
C SER A 599 3.88 -18.32 15.26
N ARG A 600 4.97 -18.85 14.68
CA ARG A 600 4.95 -19.92 13.67
C ARG A 600 6.06 -20.94 13.86
N PRO A 601 5.85 -22.23 13.49
CA PRO A 601 6.92 -23.20 13.42
C PRO A 601 7.78 -22.99 12.16
N VAL A 602 9.08 -23.21 12.32
CA VAL A 602 10.07 -23.15 11.22
C VAL A 602 10.87 -24.44 11.21
N ILE A 603 10.92 -25.13 10.06
CA ILE A 603 11.80 -26.26 9.87
C ILE A 603 13.16 -25.73 9.43
N ARG A 604 14.20 -26.02 10.21
CA ARG A 604 15.58 -25.64 9.96
C ARG A 604 16.43 -26.83 9.55
N VAL A 605 17.34 -26.59 8.60
CA VAL A 605 18.39 -27.56 8.22
C VAL A 605 19.73 -26.84 8.31
N ASP A 606 20.52 -27.18 9.30
CA ASP A 606 21.84 -26.57 9.58
C ASP A 606 22.96 -27.49 9.14
N VAL A 607 23.97 -26.95 8.47
CA VAL A 607 25.19 -27.67 8.09
C VAL A 607 26.40 -26.76 8.14
N ALA A 608 27.55 -27.30 8.57
CA ALA A 608 28.82 -26.60 8.51
C ALA A 608 29.35 -26.57 7.06
N ARG A 609 29.91 -25.43 6.67
CA ARG A 609 30.60 -25.22 5.40
C ARG A 609 32.05 -24.85 5.63
N GLN A 610 32.97 -25.54 4.96
CA GLN A 610 34.40 -25.21 4.92
C GLN A 610 34.75 -24.59 3.56
N LYS A 611 35.87 -23.88 3.47
CA LYS A 611 36.31 -23.26 2.21
C LYS A 611 36.48 -24.25 1.06
N GLU A 612 36.95 -25.46 1.39
CA GLU A 612 37.15 -26.57 0.46
C GLU A 612 35.91 -27.40 0.19
N SER A 613 34.78 -27.02 0.80
CA SER A 613 33.51 -27.74 0.60
C SER A 613 33.12 -27.72 -0.88
N SER A 614 32.80 -28.89 -1.39
CA SER A 614 32.13 -29.04 -2.68
C SER A 614 30.77 -28.33 -2.65
N MET A 615 30.05 -28.31 -3.76
CA MET A 615 28.66 -27.88 -3.79
C MET A 615 27.85 -28.61 -2.72
N GLN A 616 27.12 -27.85 -1.91
CA GLN A 616 26.18 -28.36 -0.91
C GLN A 616 24.76 -28.16 -1.40
N ARG A 617 23.96 -29.23 -1.33
CA ARG A 617 22.62 -29.27 -1.89
C ARG A 617 21.60 -29.51 -0.81
N PHE A 618 20.54 -28.68 -0.78
CA PHE A 618 19.36 -28.86 0.03
C PHE A 618 18.19 -29.20 -0.90
N VAL A 619 17.30 -30.09 -0.46
CA VAL A 619 16.08 -30.43 -1.18
C VAL A 619 14.88 -30.23 -0.26
N THR A 620 13.87 -29.53 -0.73
CA THR A 620 12.57 -29.39 -0.06
C THR A 620 11.47 -29.87 -1.01
N VAL A 621 10.62 -30.78 -0.55
CA VAL A 621 9.42 -31.18 -1.28
C VAL A 621 8.20 -30.73 -0.51
N LEU A 622 7.31 -30.01 -1.17
CA LEU A 622 6.09 -29.43 -0.62
C LEU A 622 4.89 -30.00 -1.37
N CYS A 623 4.10 -30.87 -0.71
CA CYS A 623 2.88 -31.43 -1.30
C CYS A 623 1.65 -30.95 -0.55
N PRO A 624 0.97 -29.87 -1.02
CA PRO A 624 -0.30 -29.43 -0.47
C PRO A 624 -1.36 -30.53 -0.61
N PHE A 625 -2.25 -30.61 0.38
CA PHE A 625 -3.39 -31.52 0.38
C PHE A 625 -4.57 -30.97 1.17
N SER A 626 -5.76 -31.50 0.94
CA SER A 626 -6.96 -31.16 1.70
C SER A 626 -7.60 -32.41 2.30
N GLY A 627 -8.23 -32.25 3.46
CA GLY A 627 -8.89 -33.31 4.17
C GLY A 627 -7.92 -34.35 4.77
N ASN A 628 -8.32 -35.65 4.78
CA ASN A 628 -7.60 -36.70 5.52
C ASN A 628 -6.60 -37.53 4.66
N VAL A 629 -6.57 -37.33 3.36
CA VAL A 629 -5.67 -38.10 2.47
C VAL A 629 -4.34 -37.33 2.38
N VAL A 630 -3.34 -37.88 3.09
CA VAL A 630 -2.00 -37.28 3.13
C VAL A 630 -1.12 -37.98 2.07
N PRO A 631 -0.47 -37.21 1.17
CA PRO A 631 0.44 -37.76 0.17
C PRO A 631 1.62 -38.51 0.81
N GLN A 632 2.02 -39.62 0.23
CA GLN A 632 3.23 -40.33 0.63
C GLN A 632 4.41 -39.81 -0.17
N VAL A 633 5.40 -39.26 0.51
CA VAL A 633 6.59 -38.66 -0.10
C VAL A 633 7.83 -39.37 0.38
N VAL A 634 8.66 -39.83 -0.55
CA VAL A 634 9.95 -40.50 -0.27
C VAL A 634 11.01 -39.97 -1.23
N LEU A 635 12.10 -39.47 -0.74
CA LEU A 635 13.28 -39.16 -1.56
C LEU A 635 14.06 -40.44 -1.77
N LYS A 636 14.09 -40.97 -3.01
CA LYS A 636 14.81 -42.21 -3.38
C LYS A 636 16.29 -41.96 -3.61
N SER A 637 16.64 -40.76 -4.09
CA SER A 637 18.00 -40.31 -4.29
C SER A 637 18.00 -38.77 -4.36
N SER A 638 19.16 -38.14 -4.36
CA SER A 638 19.28 -36.69 -4.56
C SER A 638 18.68 -36.16 -5.87
N THR A 639 18.31 -37.05 -6.79
CA THR A 639 17.76 -36.74 -8.13
C THR A 639 16.40 -37.39 -8.39
N CYS A 640 15.77 -38.05 -7.40
CA CYS A 640 14.51 -38.77 -7.61
C CYS A 640 13.63 -38.71 -6.35
N VAL A 641 12.44 -38.12 -6.44
CA VAL A 641 11.39 -38.21 -5.43
C VAL A 641 10.26 -39.12 -5.90
N CYS A 642 9.76 -39.94 -4.98
CA CYS A 642 8.57 -40.78 -5.20
C CYS A 642 7.40 -40.19 -4.42
N ILE A 643 6.31 -39.87 -5.11
CA ILE A 643 5.07 -39.38 -4.50
C ILE A 643 3.93 -40.29 -4.89
N ASP A 644 3.25 -40.84 -3.89
CA ASP A 644 2.16 -41.84 -4.04
C ASP A 644 2.50 -43.00 -4.99
N GLY A 645 3.75 -43.46 -4.92
CA GLY A 645 4.24 -44.60 -5.73
C GLY A 645 4.72 -44.22 -7.13
N LYS A 646 4.65 -42.97 -7.56
CA LYS A 646 5.17 -42.47 -8.83
C LYS A 646 6.50 -41.75 -8.64
N ASP A 647 7.48 -42.09 -9.47
CA ASP A 647 8.82 -41.49 -9.44
C ASP A 647 8.91 -40.27 -10.32
N TYR A 648 9.56 -39.22 -9.80
CA TYR A 648 9.81 -37.95 -10.50
C TYR A 648 11.31 -37.63 -10.42
N ILE A 649 11.90 -37.30 -11.55
CA ILE A 649 13.29 -36.87 -11.63
C ILE A 649 13.42 -35.39 -11.15
N ILE A 650 14.35 -35.14 -10.23
CA ILE A 650 14.73 -33.85 -9.75
C ILE A 650 16.00 -33.42 -10.51
N GLU A 651 15.87 -32.49 -11.43
CA GLU A 651 17.00 -31.91 -12.17
C GLU A 651 17.63 -30.71 -11.48
#